data_addf010492900b3b85dc2216eee487f4
#
_entry.id   addf010492900b3b85dc2216eee487f4
#
_cell.length_a   1.000
_cell.length_b   1.000
_cell.length_c   1.000
_cell.angle_alpha   90.00
_cell.angle_beta   90.00
_cell.angle_gamma   90.00
#
_symmetry.space_group_name_H-M   'P 1'
#
loop_
_entity.id
_entity.type
_entity.pdbx_description
1 polymer ?
#
loop_
_entity_poly.entity_id
_entity_poly.type
_entity_poly.pdbx_seq_one_letter_code
_entity_poly.pdbx_strand_id
1 'polypeptide(L)'
;MFGCNPPRNRVLLVLPLSGVVLFPRTRTKLNVEQPIGEHIAAELKEGSPVEVLALATAEDSDPTAESLYRAGSLLKIGGAEPADHGYLIEGVATEKLAVTSIEERDGRFFATCTPFPDRLDLDEPTKKALLADIRAVIRDISSHFPGSGPFNRAIDEMDSVDKVIGHVMLFAPLPIAAKQALFETESARERGRMFLELMQELGEQISFRVEMAQKVSEKVNKSNREAMLREQLKLIQEELNEIEGGVPGDSGYRERIEQSKMPEEVRKKALSEARKLEASGGQNHESHIIRNYLDLLLALPWVTEEKTTVDIAEARTVLDANHTGLEKVKERIVQHLAVMKLKHEKQGSILLLTGPPGTGKTSLGKSIADALGRKYVRISLGGVRDEAEIRGHRRTYVGALPGRIIQGIRRAGVKNPVFILDEVDKLASSSMGDPASALLEVLDPEQNSTFSDHYLEVPYDLSEVLFIATANTTATIPAPLLDRMELIEIPGYTRNEKFSIAKNHLLPSTLEEHGLDPGSLVIEDEAVRAIIERYTREAGVRWLKKQLARIARYASEKIVSGTASKPLVVREEMLDTILGREVVRLDAARQEAVPGVVTGLAWTPVGGEILFIEGTSMPGKGTLTLTGQLGDVMKESATISMSLARSRLAHLTAGFDFIASDVHIHVPSGATPKDGPSAGIALFTALASLITGKGVDPKIAMTGEITLSGVVLPVGGIREKVLAAHRSGIRTILLPKENRRDLEDVPEDVLSEIRFVFVETIEEVLREVLEIDLGRTPVLYPARNRVIPVENI
;
A
#
# COMPACT_ATOMS: atom_id res chain seq x y z
N MET A 1 -26.48 25.87 -53.77
CA MET A 1 -26.10 24.47 -53.83
C MET A 1 -24.58 24.42 -53.99
N PHE A 2 -23.89 24.31 -52.87
CA PHE A 2 -22.45 24.02 -52.89
C PHE A 2 -22.32 22.53 -52.65
N GLY A 3 -21.87 21.82 -53.69
CA GLY A 3 -21.64 20.38 -53.60
C GLY A 3 -20.52 20.05 -52.62
N CYS A 4 -20.84 19.40 -51.50
CA CYS A 4 -19.90 18.71 -50.68
C CYS A 4 -19.37 17.49 -51.44
N ASN A 5 -18.16 17.60 -51.99
CA ASN A 5 -17.46 16.39 -52.40
C ASN A 5 -17.24 15.51 -51.13
N PRO A 6 -17.48 14.22 -51.20
CA PRO A 6 -17.16 13.34 -50.11
C PRO A 6 -15.61 13.37 -49.83
N PRO A 7 -15.19 13.30 -48.58
CA PRO A 7 -13.78 13.28 -48.25
C PRO A 7 -13.09 12.13 -48.98
N ARG A 8 -12.08 12.47 -49.81
CA ARG A 8 -11.30 11.44 -50.51
C ARG A 8 -10.46 10.67 -49.51
N ASN A 9 -10.73 9.39 -49.39
CA ASN A 9 -9.84 8.47 -48.65
C ASN A 9 -8.45 8.54 -49.25
N ARG A 10 -7.43 8.83 -48.44
CA ARG A 10 -6.03 8.81 -48.82
C ARG A 10 -5.39 7.54 -48.26
N VAL A 11 -4.60 6.84 -49.05
CA VAL A 11 -3.73 5.74 -48.58
C VAL A 11 -2.33 6.31 -48.41
N LEU A 12 -1.79 6.27 -47.21
CA LEU A 12 -0.49 6.84 -46.87
C LEU A 12 0.41 5.79 -46.22
N LEU A 13 1.71 5.86 -46.50
CA LEU A 13 2.73 5.10 -45.78
C LEU A 13 2.71 5.57 -44.30
N VAL A 14 2.70 4.64 -43.36
CA VAL A 14 2.75 4.91 -41.93
C VAL A 14 4.19 5.00 -41.46
N LEU A 15 4.51 6.03 -40.72
CA LEU A 15 5.73 6.18 -39.96
C LEU A 15 5.42 5.94 -38.47
N PRO A 16 5.73 4.74 -37.90
CA PRO A 16 5.55 4.50 -36.50
C PRO A 16 6.50 5.35 -35.67
N LEU A 17 6.00 5.95 -34.58
CA LEU A 17 6.78 6.77 -33.66
C LEU A 17 6.66 6.24 -32.23
N SER A 18 7.77 5.76 -31.67
CA SER A 18 7.85 5.39 -30.25
C SER A 18 8.14 6.62 -29.40
N GLY A 19 7.38 6.82 -28.32
CA GLY A 19 7.61 7.91 -27.38
C GLY A 19 7.17 9.30 -27.81
N VAL A 20 6.71 9.48 -29.05
CA VAL A 20 6.43 10.82 -29.63
C VAL A 20 5.06 10.87 -30.31
N VAL A 21 4.30 11.91 -30.04
CA VAL A 21 3.08 12.29 -30.79
C VAL A 21 3.36 13.61 -31.50
N LEU A 22 3.27 13.63 -32.85
CA LEU A 22 3.50 14.83 -33.63
C LEU A 22 2.20 15.63 -33.78
N PHE A 23 2.20 16.85 -33.32
CA PHE A 23 1.09 17.78 -33.50
C PHE A 23 1.22 18.55 -34.83
N PRO A 24 0.12 19.00 -35.45
CA PRO A 24 0.15 19.81 -36.65
C PRO A 24 0.96 21.10 -36.46
N ARG A 25 1.58 21.55 -37.54
CA ARG A 25 2.44 22.75 -37.61
C ARG A 25 3.76 22.64 -36.83
N THR A 26 4.15 21.41 -36.49
CA THR A 26 5.42 21.11 -35.84
C THR A 26 6.46 20.74 -36.90
N ARG A 27 7.62 21.38 -36.88
CA ARG A 27 8.80 20.98 -37.65
C ARG A 27 9.66 20.08 -36.81
N THR A 28 10.07 18.93 -37.36
CA THR A 28 10.83 17.93 -36.63
C THR A 28 11.87 17.25 -37.50
N LYS A 29 12.93 16.75 -36.85
CA LYS A 29 13.90 15.82 -37.41
C LYS A 29 13.74 14.50 -36.69
N LEU A 30 13.59 13.42 -37.44
CA LEU A 30 13.34 12.09 -36.91
C LEU A 30 14.34 11.10 -37.49
N ASN A 31 14.87 10.23 -36.66
CA ASN A 31 15.61 9.05 -37.12
C ASN A 31 14.59 7.95 -37.46
N VAL A 32 14.69 7.41 -38.67
CA VAL A 32 13.84 6.35 -39.16
C VAL A 32 14.68 5.15 -39.58
N GLU A 33 14.10 3.97 -39.44
CA GLU A 33 14.77 2.74 -39.84
C GLU A 33 15.10 2.69 -41.36
N GLN A 34 16.13 1.94 -41.70
CA GLN A 34 16.67 1.86 -43.05
C GLN A 34 15.61 1.56 -44.12
N PRO A 35 14.68 0.59 -43.96
CA PRO A 35 13.71 0.25 -45.02
C PRO A 35 12.70 1.38 -45.32
N ILE A 36 12.34 2.16 -44.32
CA ILE A 36 11.41 3.28 -44.48
C ILE A 36 12.16 4.50 -45.01
N GLY A 37 13.37 4.74 -44.50
CA GLY A 37 14.21 5.85 -44.91
C GLY A 37 14.67 5.77 -46.36
N GLU A 38 15.03 4.57 -46.87
CA GLU A 38 15.37 4.34 -48.25
C GLU A 38 14.20 4.60 -49.20
N HIS A 39 12.98 4.19 -48.80
CA HIS A 39 11.78 4.46 -49.60
C HIS A 39 11.49 5.96 -49.69
N ILE A 40 11.54 6.68 -48.58
CA ILE A 40 11.35 8.12 -48.54
C ILE A 40 12.42 8.86 -49.36
N ALA A 41 13.69 8.45 -49.23
CA ALA A 41 14.80 9.04 -49.99
C ALA A 41 14.71 8.79 -51.50
N ALA A 42 14.15 7.63 -51.91
CA ALA A 42 13.90 7.32 -53.31
C ALA A 42 12.80 8.20 -53.90
N GLU A 43 11.67 8.39 -53.21
CA GLU A 43 10.57 9.23 -53.66
C GLU A 43 10.96 10.73 -53.66
N LEU A 44 11.76 11.20 -52.70
CA LEU A 44 12.27 12.60 -52.73
C LEU A 44 13.13 12.93 -53.95
N LYS A 45 13.81 11.95 -54.53
CA LYS A 45 14.62 12.15 -55.80
C LYS A 45 13.73 12.43 -57.00
N GLU A 46 12.44 12.10 -56.97
CA GLU A 46 11.48 12.41 -58.04
C GLU A 46 10.99 13.86 -58.01
N GLY A 47 11.42 14.65 -57.01
CA GLY A 47 11.24 16.12 -57.01
C GLY A 47 9.97 16.63 -56.33
N SER A 48 9.19 15.81 -55.67
CA SER A 48 8.02 16.21 -54.90
C SER A 48 8.19 15.90 -53.40
N PRO A 49 7.66 16.73 -52.50
CA PRO A 49 7.71 16.41 -51.08
C PRO A 49 6.91 15.13 -50.82
N VAL A 50 7.47 14.21 -50.03
CA VAL A 50 6.86 12.93 -49.68
C VAL A 50 5.90 13.13 -48.53
N GLU A 51 4.68 12.60 -48.66
CA GLU A 51 3.66 12.65 -47.63
C GLU A 51 3.53 11.28 -46.94
N VAL A 52 3.79 11.24 -45.62
CA VAL A 52 3.63 10.05 -44.78
C VAL A 52 2.72 10.34 -43.59
N LEU A 53 2.12 9.31 -43.06
CA LEU A 53 1.32 9.43 -41.85
C LEU A 53 2.15 9.04 -40.61
N ALA A 54 2.41 9.98 -39.73
CA ALA A 54 3.07 9.76 -38.45
C ALA A 54 2.05 9.27 -37.40
N LEU A 55 2.20 8.03 -36.92
CA LEU A 55 1.37 7.43 -35.89
C LEU A 55 2.20 7.07 -34.67
N ALA A 56 1.75 7.42 -33.49
CA ALA A 56 2.37 6.97 -32.25
C ALA A 56 2.04 5.48 -31.95
N THR A 57 2.96 4.80 -31.29
CA THR A 57 2.75 3.45 -30.77
C THR A 57 2.25 3.50 -29.33
N ALA A 58 1.30 2.62 -28.95
CA ALA A 58 0.79 2.53 -27.60
C ALA A 58 1.78 1.86 -26.63
N GLU A 59 2.70 1.05 -27.14
CA GLU A 59 3.70 0.29 -26.38
C GLU A 59 5.12 0.60 -26.90
N ASP A 60 6.12 0.45 -26.03
CA ASP A 60 7.55 0.59 -26.38
C ASP A 60 8.13 -0.67 -27.05
N SER A 61 7.27 -1.52 -27.62
CA SER A 61 7.63 -2.73 -28.37
C SER A 61 7.65 -2.47 -29.87
N ASP A 62 8.11 -3.44 -30.67
CA ASP A 62 8.06 -3.39 -32.13
C ASP A 62 6.65 -3.06 -32.61
N PRO A 63 6.49 -2.12 -33.54
CA PRO A 63 5.17 -1.64 -33.96
C PRO A 63 4.38 -2.73 -34.66
N THR A 64 3.12 -2.92 -34.25
CA THR A 64 2.15 -3.80 -34.89
C THR A 64 0.94 -2.98 -35.35
N ALA A 65 0.15 -3.49 -36.29
CA ALA A 65 -1.06 -2.78 -36.73
C ALA A 65 -2.08 -2.51 -35.59
N GLU A 66 -2.02 -3.30 -34.51
CA GLU A 66 -2.88 -3.16 -33.33
C GLU A 66 -2.31 -2.17 -32.29
N SER A 67 -0.97 -2.04 -32.19
CA SER A 67 -0.30 -1.13 -31.26
C SER A 67 -0.27 0.32 -31.74
N LEU A 68 -0.61 0.58 -33.02
CA LEU A 68 -0.66 1.92 -33.58
C LEU A 68 -1.96 2.65 -33.24
N TYR A 69 -1.87 3.89 -32.78
CA TYR A 69 -3.04 4.74 -32.56
C TYR A 69 -3.79 5.04 -33.86
N ARG A 70 -5.11 5.31 -33.73
CA ARG A 70 -6.01 5.52 -34.88
C ARG A 70 -6.14 6.98 -35.30
N ALA A 71 -5.30 7.88 -34.77
CA ALA A 71 -5.21 9.26 -35.19
C ALA A 71 -3.75 9.72 -35.18
N GLY A 72 -3.35 10.46 -36.20
CA GLY A 72 -1.98 10.94 -36.35
C GLY A 72 -1.86 12.15 -37.26
N SER A 73 -0.64 12.62 -37.47
CA SER A 73 -0.36 13.78 -38.31
C SER A 73 0.18 13.41 -39.69
N LEU A 74 -0.31 14.09 -40.71
CA LEU A 74 0.30 14.09 -42.03
C LEU A 74 1.64 14.80 -41.97
N LEU A 75 2.73 14.10 -42.21
CA LEU A 75 4.10 14.64 -42.24
C LEU A 75 4.55 14.84 -43.69
N LYS A 76 4.86 16.09 -44.05
CA LYS A 76 5.46 16.41 -45.32
C LYS A 76 6.98 16.48 -45.16
N ILE A 77 7.67 15.55 -45.81
CA ILE A 77 9.11 15.39 -45.70
C ILE A 77 9.78 16.14 -46.86
N GLY A 78 10.69 17.05 -46.51
CA GLY A 78 11.46 17.84 -47.49
C GLY A 78 12.91 17.40 -47.63
N GLY A 79 13.43 16.54 -46.78
CA GLY A 79 14.81 16.07 -46.79
C GLY A 79 14.96 14.74 -46.08
N ALA A 80 15.86 13.88 -46.60
CA ALA A 80 16.27 12.65 -46.00
C ALA A 80 17.77 12.45 -46.20
N GLU A 81 18.53 12.33 -45.13
CA GLU A 81 19.98 12.15 -45.13
C GLU A 81 20.34 10.83 -44.48
N PRO A 82 21.28 10.03 -45.04
CA PRO A 82 21.76 8.83 -44.37
C PRO A 82 22.38 9.16 -43.00
N ALA A 83 22.10 8.35 -41.99
CA ALA A 83 22.62 8.45 -40.62
C ALA A 83 23.23 7.11 -40.18
N ASP A 84 23.98 7.07 -39.08
CA ASP A 84 24.72 5.89 -38.62
C ASP A 84 23.81 4.65 -38.41
N HIS A 85 22.55 4.86 -38.09
CA HIS A 85 21.54 3.81 -37.94
C HIS A 85 20.24 4.21 -38.64
N GLY A 86 20.19 4.13 -39.99
CA GLY A 86 19.04 4.44 -40.83
C GLY A 86 19.11 5.79 -41.50
N TYR A 87 18.06 6.61 -41.49
CA TYR A 87 17.95 7.90 -42.14
C TYR A 87 17.44 8.98 -41.18
N LEU A 88 18.04 10.17 -41.26
CA LEU A 88 17.52 11.38 -40.61
C LEU A 88 16.61 12.08 -41.61
N ILE A 89 15.31 12.11 -41.30
CA ILE A 89 14.32 12.79 -42.14
C ILE A 89 13.95 14.15 -41.48
N GLU A 90 13.80 15.18 -42.34
CA GLU A 90 13.32 16.48 -41.91
C GLU A 90 11.95 16.75 -42.55
N GLY A 91 10.94 17.04 -41.69
CA GLY A 91 9.58 17.23 -42.16
C GLY A 91 8.77 18.19 -41.32
N VAL A 92 7.59 18.52 -41.82
CA VAL A 92 6.62 19.38 -41.15
C VAL A 92 5.29 18.64 -41.06
N ALA A 93 4.79 18.48 -39.85
CA ALA A 93 3.45 17.96 -39.60
C ALA A 93 2.42 19.02 -40.01
N THR A 94 1.43 18.66 -40.83
CA THR A 94 0.53 19.64 -41.44
C THR A 94 -0.91 19.57 -40.96
N GLU A 95 -1.53 18.40 -41.01
CA GLU A 95 -2.94 18.19 -40.68
C GLU A 95 -3.14 16.92 -39.88
N LYS A 96 -4.22 16.84 -39.11
CA LYS A 96 -4.64 15.63 -38.39
C LYS A 96 -5.42 14.72 -39.33
N LEU A 97 -5.14 13.43 -39.25
CA LEU A 97 -5.86 12.40 -39.99
C LEU A 97 -6.33 11.30 -39.04
N ALA A 98 -7.56 10.83 -39.27
CA ALA A 98 -8.11 9.66 -38.61
C ALA A 98 -7.90 8.42 -39.52
N VAL A 99 -7.49 7.31 -38.93
CA VAL A 99 -7.19 6.06 -39.61
C VAL A 99 -8.42 5.18 -39.61
N THR A 100 -8.85 4.76 -40.80
CA THR A 100 -10.00 3.85 -40.98
C THR A 100 -9.53 2.39 -41.02
N SER A 101 -8.40 2.09 -41.68
CA SER A 101 -7.79 0.78 -41.72
C SER A 101 -6.28 0.89 -41.84
N ILE A 102 -5.57 -0.09 -41.29
CA ILE A 102 -4.11 -0.26 -41.46
C ILE A 102 -3.89 -1.61 -42.11
N GLU A 103 -3.09 -1.64 -43.17
CA GLU A 103 -2.68 -2.83 -43.86
C GLU A 103 -1.13 -2.93 -43.82
N GLU A 104 -0.61 -4.10 -43.57
CA GLU A 104 0.81 -4.38 -43.68
C GLU A 104 1.12 -4.96 -45.09
N ARG A 105 2.11 -4.36 -45.79
CA ARG A 105 2.55 -4.80 -47.12
C ARG A 105 4.09 -4.75 -47.11
N ASP A 106 4.73 -5.86 -47.43
CA ASP A 106 6.21 -5.96 -47.49
C ASP A 106 6.92 -5.42 -46.25
N GLY A 107 6.38 -5.70 -45.04
CA GLY A 107 6.95 -5.26 -43.78
C GLY A 107 6.78 -3.74 -43.50
N ARG A 108 5.86 -3.06 -44.20
CA ARG A 108 5.52 -1.63 -44.05
C ARG A 108 4.03 -1.49 -43.82
N PHE A 109 3.67 -0.51 -43.04
CA PHE A 109 2.28 -0.21 -42.75
C PHE A 109 1.75 0.87 -43.67
N PHE A 110 0.58 0.65 -44.24
CA PHE A 110 -0.18 1.63 -45.03
C PHE A 110 -1.51 1.87 -44.39
N ALA A 111 -1.88 3.14 -44.20
CA ALA A 111 -3.15 3.48 -43.57
C ALA A 111 -4.09 4.20 -44.56
N THR A 112 -5.35 3.77 -44.56
CA THR A 112 -6.42 4.52 -45.20
C THR A 112 -6.93 5.58 -44.25
N CYS A 113 -6.86 6.86 -44.63
CA CYS A 113 -7.09 7.98 -43.75
C CYS A 113 -8.20 8.90 -44.25
N THR A 114 -8.87 9.53 -43.30
CA THR A 114 -9.84 10.62 -43.51
C THR A 114 -9.38 11.84 -42.72
N PRO A 115 -9.71 13.08 -43.17
CA PRO A 115 -9.43 14.27 -42.38
C PRO A 115 -10.05 14.21 -40.98
N PHE A 116 -9.27 14.55 -39.96
CA PHE A 116 -9.75 14.68 -38.57
C PHE A 116 -9.99 16.16 -38.30
N PRO A 117 -11.25 16.64 -38.28
CA PRO A 117 -11.53 18.07 -38.18
C PRO A 117 -11.33 18.61 -36.77
N ASP A 118 -10.56 19.69 -36.65
CA ASP A 118 -10.48 20.46 -35.41
C ASP A 118 -11.62 21.48 -35.36
N ARG A 119 -12.29 21.62 -34.22
CA ARG A 119 -13.25 22.70 -33.95
C ARG A 119 -12.51 23.92 -33.47
N LEU A 120 -12.52 24.98 -34.29
CA LEU A 120 -11.99 26.27 -33.93
C LEU A 120 -13.03 27.05 -33.11
N ASP A 121 -13.19 26.70 -31.85
CA ASP A 121 -14.19 27.20 -30.89
C ASP A 121 -13.59 28.22 -29.90
N LEU A 122 -12.44 28.83 -30.22
CA LEU A 122 -11.77 29.87 -29.47
C LEU A 122 -11.99 31.23 -30.14
N ASP A 123 -12.59 32.16 -29.41
CA ASP A 123 -12.61 33.58 -29.78
C ASP A 123 -11.27 34.26 -29.45
N GLU A 124 -10.93 35.33 -30.11
CA GLU A 124 -9.61 36.00 -29.98
C GLU A 124 -9.29 36.45 -28.53
N PRO A 125 -10.24 36.96 -27.72
CA PRO A 125 -9.96 37.25 -26.30
C PRO A 125 -9.59 36.04 -25.49
N THR A 126 -10.36 34.94 -25.59
CA THR A 126 -10.11 33.68 -24.86
C THR A 126 -8.81 33.01 -25.30
N LYS A 127 -8.51 33.04 -26.59
CA LYS A 127 -7.23 32.56 -27.15
C LYS A 127 -6.04 33.28 -26.56
N LYS A 128 -6.10 34.63 -26.46
CA LYS A 128 -5.02 35.45 -25.88
C LYS A 128 -4.83 35.14 -24.38
N ALA A 129 -5.93 35.03 -23.63
CA ALA A 129 -5.88 34.70 -22.22
C ALA A 129 -5.26 33.30 -21.99
N LEU A 130 -5.77 32.29 -22.71
CA LEU A 130 -5.26 30.91 -22.61
C LEU A 130 -3.78 30.80 -22.99
N LEU A 131 -3.36 31.54 -24.03
CA LEU A 131 -1.95 31.56 -24.44
C LEU A 131 -1.05 32.22 -23.38
N ALA A 132 -1.54 33.24 -22.69
CA ALA A 132 -0.82 33.87 -21.59
C ALA A 132 -0.65 32.94 -20.40
N ASP A 133 -1.73 32.22 -20.02
CA ASP A 133 -1.71 31.24 -18.92
C ASP A 133 -0.77 30.07 -19.24
N ILE A 134 -0.84 29.52 -20.44
CA ILE A 134 0.05 28.44 -20.91
C ILE A 134 1.52 28.89 -20.85
N ARG A 135 1.84 30.09 -21.32
CA ARG A 135 3.20 30.65 -21.29
C ARG A 135 3.70 30.83 -19.85
N ALA A 136 2.82 31.26 -18.93
CA ALA A 136 3.16 31.44 -17.53
C ALA A 136 3.55 30.08 -16.87
N VAL A 137 2.74 29.05 -17.07
CA VAL A 137 3.00 27.70 -16.52
C VAL A 137 4.28 27.10 -17.13
N ILE A 138 4.49 27.26 -18.43
CA ILE A 138 5.72 26.75 -19.09
C ILE A 138 6.96 27.48 -18.57
N ARG A 139 6.90 28.78 -18.33
CA ARG A 139 8.02 29.55 -17.75
C ARG A 139 8.33 29.10 -16.33
N ASP A 140 7.31 28.84 -15.53
CA ASP A 140 7.48 28.33 -14.17
C ASP A 140 8.20 26.98 -14.18
N ILE A 141 7.72 26.03 -14.97
CA ILE A 141 8.36 24.72 -15.13
C ILE A 141 9.80 24.85 -15.64
N SER A 142 10.00 25.66 -16.67
CA SER A 142 11.30 25.82 -17.32
C SER A 142 12.33 26.55 -16.44
N SER A 143 11.87 27.32 -15.44
CA SER A 143 12.75 27.97 -14.46
C SER A 143 13.60 27.00 -13.65
N HIS A 144 13.14 25.74 -13.52
CA HIS A 144 13.85 24.68 -12.82
C HIS A 144 14.97 24.04 -13.66
N PHE A 145 15.09 24.39 -14.95
CA PHE A 145 16.08 23.81 -15.85
C PHE A 145 17.11 24.86 -16.33
N PRO A 146 18.42 24.67 -16.03
CA PRO A 146 19.46 25.57 -16.54
C PRO A 146 19.50 25.55 -18.06
N GLY A 147 19.55 26.73 -18.69
CA GLY A 147 19.65 26.85 -20.13
C GLY A 147 18.33 26.92 -20.90
N SER A 148 17.18 27.01 -20.25
CA SER A 148 15.83 27.10 -20.85
C SER A 148 15.52 28.40 -21.63
N GLY A 149 16.42 29.37 -21.62
CA GLY A 149 16.22 30.68 -22.27
C GLY A 149 15.88 30.62 -23.77
N PRO A 150 16.56 29.82 -24.63
CA PRO A 150 16.20 29.66 -26.04
C PRO A 150 14.81 29.05 -26.24
N PHE A 151 14.45 28.05 -25.44
CA PHE A 151 13.15 27.39 -25.47
C PHE A 151 12.02 28.38 -25.15
N ASN A 152 12.16 29.15 -24.06
CA ASN A 152 11.17 30.17 -23.69
C ASN A 152 10.98 31.23 -24.74
N ARG A 153 12.06 31.71 -25.38
CA ARG A 153 11.97 32.67 -26.50
C ARG A 153 11.20 32.11 -27.68
N ALA A 154 11.44 30.86 -28.04
CA ALA A 154 10.69 30.20 -29.12
C ALA A 154 9.19 30.15 -28.84
N ILE A 155 8.80 29.83 -27.57
CA ILE A 155 7.39 29.80 -27.13
C ILE A 155 6.77 31.21 -27.14
N ASP A 156 7.52 32.25 -26.77
CA ASP A 156 7.03 33.62 -26.75
C ASP A 156 6.76 34.17 -28.16
N GLU A 157 7.46 33.68 -29.18
CA GLU A 157 7.27 34.04 -30.58
C GLU A 157 6.07 33.34 -31.25
N MET A 158 5.53 32.27 -30.65
CA MET A 158 4.42 31.49 -31.20
C MET A 158 3.07 32.17 -30.95
N ASP A 159 2.31 32.41 -32.02
CA ASP A 159 1.03 33.16 -32.05
C ASP A 159 -0.23 32.29 -31.87
N SER A 160 -0.08 30.97 -31.71
CA SER A 160 -1.16 29.98 -31.65
C SER A 160 -0.96 28.98 -30.49
N VAL A 161 -2.06 28.71 -29.81
CA VAL A 161 -2.11 27.66 -28.74
C VAL A 161 -1.62 26.31 -29.26
N ASP A 162 -2.06 25.92 -30.49
CA ASP A 162 -1.68 24.64 -31.08
C ASP A 162 -0.18 24.55 -31.43
N LYS A 163 0.44 25.67 -31.84
CA LYS A 163 1.89 25.71 -32.09
C LYS A 163 2.66 25.53 -30.79
N VAL A 164 2.21 26.15 -29.68
CA VAL A 164 2.84 26.00 -28.37
C VAL A 164 2.67 24.56 -27.86
N ILE A 165 1.45 24.03 -27.93
CA ILE A 165 1.19 22.62 -27.55
C ILE A 165 2.11 21.68 -28.34
N GLY A 166 2.12 21.80 -29.66
CA GLY A 166 2.93 20.92 -30.51
C GLY A 166 4.42 21.01 -30.20
N HIS A 167 4.95 22.20 -29.92
CA HIS A 167 6.36 22.36 -29.57
C HIS A 167 6.69 21.78 -28.19
N VAL A 168 5.85 22.01 -27.17
CA VAL A 168 6.08 21.51 -25.80
C VAL A 168 5.94 19.99 -25.73
N MET A 169 4.95 19.42 -26.44
CA MET A 169 4.70 17.98 -26.39
C MET A 169 5.85 17.12 -26.95
N LEU A 170 6.73 17.71 -27.78
CA LEU A 170 7.94 17.02 -28.23
C LEU A 170 8.92 16.73 -27.08
N PHE A 171 8.99 17.63 -26.10
CA PHE A 171 9.98 17.58 -25.03
C PHE A 171 9.40 17.20 -23.66
N ALA A 172 8.08 17.34 -23.48
CA ALA A 172 7.43 17.05 -22.20
C ALA A 172 7.50 15.55 -21.85
N PRO A 173 8.00 15.18 -20.65
CA PRO A 173 8.09 13.81 -20.20
C PRO A 173 6.74 13.29 -19.70
N LEU A 174 5.76 13.25 -20.59
CA LEU A 174 4.42 12.76 -20.33
C LEU A 174 4.20 11.39 -20.95
N PRO A 175 3.32 10.53 -20.35
CA PRO A 175 2.92 9.27 -20.96
C PRO A 175 2.33 9.49 -22.36
N ILE A 176 2.64 8.59 -23.29
CA ILE A 176 2.13 8.64 -24.68
C ILE A 176 0.62 8.69 -24.73
N ALA A 177 -0.07 7.93 -23.90
CA ALA A 177 -1.52 7.92 -23.81
C ALA A 177 -2.10 9.34 -23.50
N ALA A 178 -1.45 10.09 -22.62
CA ALA A 178 -1.86 11.47 -22.30
C ALA A 178 -1.62 12.43 -23.48
N LYS A 179 -0.47 12.30 -24.16
CA LYS A 179 -0.16 13.06 -25.36
C LYS A 179 -1.14 12.77 -26.50
N GLN A 180 -1.50 11.50 -26.67
CA GLN A 180 -2.44 11.05 -27.69
C GLN A 180 -3.87 11.51 -27.39
N ALA A 181 -4.34 11.42 -26.15
CA ALA A 181 -5.64 11.94 -25.75
C ALA A 181 -5.77 13.45 -26.03
N LEU A 182 -4.70 14.19 -25.74
CA LEU A 182 -4.63 15.62 -26.06
C LEU A 182 -4.68 15.85 -27.58
N PHE A 183 -4.00 15.03 -28.37
CA PHE A 183 -4.02 15.10 -29.83
C PHE A 183 -5.40 14.82 -30.41
N GLU A 184 -6.12 13.82 -29.88
CA GLU A 184 -7.45 13.41 -30.33
C GLU A 184 -8.58 14.36 -29.92
N THR A 185 -8.32 15.28 -29.02
CA THR A 185 -9.33 16.30 -28.62
C THR A 185 -9.65 17.25 -29.78
N GLU A 186 -10.93 17.25 -30.24
CA GLU A 186 -11.39 18.05 -31.39
C GLU A 186 -11.47 19.55 -31.07
N SER A 187 -11.97 19.90 -29.88
CA SER A 187 -12.16 21.29 -29.45
C SER A 187 -10.84 21.95 -29.11
N ALA A 188 -10.52 23.03 -29.76
CA ALA A 188 -9.31 23.84 -29.50
C ALA A 188 -9.31 24.43 -28.08
N ARG A 189 -10.49 24.77 -27.55
CA ARG A 189 -10.66 25.28 -26.18
C ARG A 189 -10.37 24.16 -25.14
N GLU A 190 -10.97 23.00 -25.35
CA GLU A 190 -10.82 21.88 -24.43
C GLU A 190 -9.38 21.33 -24.46
N ARG A 191 -8.80 21.20 -25.63
CA ARG A 191 -7.39 20.83 -25.81
C ARG A 191 -6.44 21.78 -25.08
N GLY A 192 -6.68 23.09 -25.19
CA GLY A 192 -5.87 24.10 -24.50
C GLY A 192 -6.00 24.01 -22.97
N ARG A 193 -7.22 23.72 -22.45
CA ARG A 193 -7.47 23.54 -21.02
C ARG A 193 -6.80 22.25 -20.50
N MET A 194 -7.00 21.14 -21.22
CA MET A 194 -6.39 19.86 -20.88
C MET A 194 -4.85 19.94 -20.88
N PHE A 195 -4.30 20.68 -21.85
CA PHE A 195 -2.86 20.93 -21.87
C PHE A 195 -2.40 21.71 -20.63
N LEU A 196 -3.14 22.74 -20.22
CA LEU A 196 -2.81 23.54 -19.04
C LEU A 196 -2.85 22.69 -17.76
N GLU A 197 -3.87 21.85 -17.60
CA GLU A 197 -4.00 20.91 -16.47
C GLU A 197 -2.81 19.94 -16.42
N LEU A 198 -2.45 19.33 -17.56
CA LEU A 198 -1.30 18.42 -17.65
C LEU A 198 0.03 19.11 -17.32
N MET A 199 0.20 20.36 -17.75
CA MET A 199 1.42 21.13 -17.45
C MET A 199 1.47 21.55 -15.98
N GLN A 200 0.36 21.91 -15.36
CA GLN A 200 0.30 22.21 -13.93
C GLN A 200 0.68 20.99 -13.09
N GLU A 201 0.11 19.83 -13.39
CA GLU A 201 0.45 18.57 -12.71
C GLU A 201 1.95 18.21 -12.87
N LEU A 202 2.48 18.37 -14.08
CA LEU A 202 3.91 18.17 -14.34
C LEU A 202 4.78 19.15 -13.54
N GLY A 203 4.36 20.41 -13.45
CA GLY A 203 5.03 21.46 -12.67
C GLY A 203 5.10 21.11 -11.18
N GLU A 204 3.99 20.66 -10.59
CA GLU A 204 3.93 20.20 -9.20
C GLU A 204 4.87 19.01 -8.94
N GLN A 205 4.90 18.04 -9.85
CA GLN A 205 5.80 16.89 -9.74
C GLN A 205 7.28 17.28 -9.81
N ILE A 206 7.63 18.22 -10.71
CA ILE A 206 9.00 18.71 -10.85
C ILE A 206 9.40 19.51 -9.63
N SER A 207 8.56 20.44 -9.17
CA SER A 207 8.81 21.26 -7.97
C SER A 207 9.02 20.38 -6.73
N PHE A 208 8.19 19.34 -6.55
CA PHE A 208 8.36 18.38 -5.46
C PHE A 208 9.70 17.63 -5.55
N ARG A 209 10.10 17.18 -6.75
CA ARG A 209 11.40 16.50 -6.95
C ARG A 209 12.58 17.43 -6.66
N VAL A 210 12.51 18.68 -7.08
CA VAL A 210 13.55 19.70 -6.83
C VAL A 210 13.67 19.99 -5.33
N GLU A 211 12.55 20.18 -4.64
CA GLU A 211 12.53 20.41 -3.20
C GLU A 211 13.11 19.21 -2.42
N MET A 212 12.77 17.98 -2.81
CA MET A 212 13.35 16.76 -2.23
C MET A 212 14.85 16.66 -2.49
N ALA A 213 15.29 16.96 -3.71
CA ALA A 213 16.72 16.97 -4.06
C ALA A 213 17.48 18.03 -3.27
N GLN A 214 16.91 19.22 -3.05
CA GLN A 214 17.51 20.27 -2.21
C GLN A 214 17.60 19.82 -0.74
N LYS A 215 16.54 19.25 -0.17
CA LYS A 215 16.55 18.72 1.20
C LYS A 215 17.58 17.59 1.39
N VAL A 216 17.72 16.72 0.38
CA VAL A 216 18.76 15.68 0.38
C VAL A 216 20.17 16.31 0.30
N SER A 217 20.35 17.29 -0.60
CA SER A 217 21.63 18.00 -0.74
C SER A 217 22.02 18.77 0.51
N GLU A 218 21.08 19.45 1.17
CA GLU A 218 21.32 20.12 2.46
C GLU A 218 21.70 19.13 3.55
N LYS A 219 21.04 17.97 3.59
CA LYS A 219 21.35 16.92 4.56
C LYS A 219 22.73 16.30 4.32
N VAL A 220 23.08 16.08 3.05
CA VAL A 220 24.41 15.61 2.62
C VAL A 220 25.49 16.67 2.92
N ASN A 221 25.22 17.96 2.63
CA ASN A 221 26.15 19.05 2.92
C ASN A 221 26.35 19.22 4.44
N LYS A 222 25.30 19.07 5.24
CA LYS A 222 25.40 19.09 6.70
C LYS A 222 26.21 17.89 7.22
N SER A 223 25.96 16.69 6.66
CA SER A 223 26.72 15.48 6.98
C SER A 223 28.18 15.59 6.56
N ASN A 224 28.45 16.13 5.36
CA ASN A 224 29.82 16.35 4.88
C ASN A 224 30.55 17.41 5.72
N ARG A 225 29.85 18.47 6.16
CA ARG A 225 30.42 19.48 7.07
C ARG A 225 30.69 18.89 8.45
N GLU A 226 29.80 18.05 8.98
CA GLU A 226 30.06 17.31 10.22
C GLU A 226 31.21 16.32 10.06
N ALA A 227 31.32 15.63 8.93
CA ALA A 227 32.44 14.74 8.63
C ALA A 227 33.75 15.52 8.53
N MET A 228 33.78 16.67 7.86
CA MET A 228 34.95 17.54 7.73
C MET A 228 35.36 18.14 9.07
N LEU A 229 34.41 18.55 9.93
CA LEU A 229 34.70 19.02 11.30
C LEU A 229 35.21 17.87 12.18
N ARG A 230 34.71 16.65 12.02
CA ARG A 230 35.22 15.45 12.72
C ARG A 230 36.62 15.09 12.23
N GLU A 231 36.91 15.26 10.95
CA GLU A 231 38.23 15.04 10.38
C GLU A 231 39.22 16.11 10.86
N GLN A 232 38.79 17.38 10.95
CA GLN A 232 39.59 18.44 11.56
C GLN A 232 39.85 18.19 13.05
N LEU A 233 38.84 17.74 13.81
CA LEU A 233 39.00 17.32 15.20
C LEU A 233 39.97 16.15 15.33
N LYS A 234 39.91 15.19 14.38
CA LYS A 234 40.82 14.04 14.35
C LYS A 234 42.27 14.47 14.05
N LEU A 235 42.45 15.35 13.06
CA LEU A 235 43.77 15.93 12.76
C LEU A 235 44.37 16.73 13.96
N ILE A 236 43.54 17.51 14.64
CA ILE A 236 43.96 18.24 15.85
C ILE A 236 44.25 17.27 16.99
N GLN A 237 43.51 16.17 17.12
CA GLN A 237 43.80 15.12 18.09
C GLN A 237 45.07 14.34 17.73
N GLU A 238 45.31 14.08 16.42
CA GLU A 238 46.54 13.48 15.92
C GLU A 238 47.74 14.38 16.14
N GLU A 239 47.67 15.70 15.90
CA GLU A 239 48.71 16.68 16.23
C GLU A 239 48.94 16.79 17.74
N LEU A 240 47.91 16.76 18.58
CA LEU A 240 48.03 16.74 20.04
C LEU A 240 48.72 15.46 20.54
N ASN A 241 48.41 14.32 19.93
CA ASN A 241 49.07 13.04 20.24
C ASN A 241 50.53 12.98 19.77
N GLU A 242 50.89 13.67 18.67
CA GLU A 242 52.30 13.82 18.24
C GLU A 242 53.11 14.73 19.18
N ILE A 243 52.47 15.75 19.77
CA ILE A 243 53.11 16.68 20.74
C ILE A 243 53.29 15.98 22.10
N GLU A 244 52.41 15.03 22.47
CA GLU A 244 52.53 14.28 23.74
C GLU A 244 53.40 13.01 23.66
N GLY A 245 54.11 12.75 22.54
CA GLY A 245 55.22 11.78 22.45
C GLY A 245 54.80 10.30 22.37
N GLY A 246 53.59 10.00 21.91
CA GLY A 246 53.14 8.63 21.74
C GLY A 246 52.65 8.36 20.34
N VAL A 247 53.31 7.52 19.55
CA VAL A 247 52.80 6.96 18.29
C VAL A 247 51.83 5.85 18.61
N PRO A 248 50.51 6.07 18.37
CA PRO A 248 49.62 4.92 18.27
C PRO A 248 48.69 5.04 17.06
N GLY A 249 49.17 4.72 15.92
CA GLY A 249 48.30 4.59 14.74
C GLY A 249 47.88 3.13 14.45
N ASP A 250 48.82 2.22 14.34
CA ASP A 250 48.59 0.86 13.88
C ASP A 250 49.03 -0.25 14.85
N SER A 251 49.91 0.03 15.84
CA SER A 251 50.33 -0.93 16.86
C SER A 251 49.26 -1.27 17.90
N GLY A 252 48.28 -0.40 18.10
CA GLY A 252 47.22 -0.58 19.09
C GLY A 252 46.16 -1.62 18.73
N TYR A 253 45.94 -1.94 17.45
CA TYR A 253 44.93 -2.94 17.05
C TYR A 253 45.26 -4.35 17.54
N ARG A 254 46.53 -4.73 17.50
CA ARG A 254 46.96 -6.04 17.94
C ARG A 254 46.72 -6.24 19.43
N GLU A 255 47.06 -5.28 20.26
CA GLU A 255 46.82 -5.33 21.71
C GLU A 255 45.31 -5.34 22.03
N ARG A 256 44.51 -4.50 21.36
CA ARG A 256 43.04 -4.47 21.50
C ARG A 256 42.39 -5.80 21.08
N ILE A 257 42.86 -6.44 20.02
CA ILE A 257 42.37 -7.76 19.57
C ILE A 257 42.77 -8.84 20.59
N GLU A 258 44.01 -8.82 21.13
CA GLU A 258 44.47 -9.81 22.11
C GLU A 258 43.73 -9.67 23.46
N GLN A 259 43.37 -8.45 23.86
CA GLN A 259 42.55 -8.17 25.05
C GLN A 259 41.05 -8.42 24.84
N SER A 260 40.61 -8.50 23.61
CA SER A 260 39.20 -8.71 23.31
C SER A 260 38.72 -10.12 23.69
N LYS A 261 37.42 -10.22 23.98
CA LYS A 261 36.75 -11.50 24.28
C LYS A 261 36.29 -12.25 23.00
N MET A 262 36.91 -12.00 21.87
CA MET A 262 36.57 -12.66 20.59
C MET A 262 36.86 -14.18 20.63
N PRO A 263 36.05 -15.01 19.95
CA PRO A 263 36.40 -16.42 19.69
C PRO A 263 37.73 -16.54 18.97
N GLU A 264 38.40 -17.69 19.17
CA GLU A 264 39.77 -17.86 18.66
C GLU A 264 39.86 -17.77 17.13
N GLU A 265 38.86 -18.27 16.43
CA GLU A 265 38.75 -18.21 14.96
C GLU A 265 38.66 -16.73 14.47
N VAL A 266 37.81 -15.95 15.10
CA VAL A 266 37.63 -14.51 14.80
C VAL A 266 38.90 -13.74 15.12
N ARG A 267 39.55 -14.05 16.25
CA ARG A 267 40.80 -13.44 16.68
C ARG A 267 41.94 -13.70 15.67
N LYS A 268 42.03 -14.94 15.16
CA LYS A 268 43.03 -15.29 14.11
C LYS A 268 42.78 -14.46 12.84
N LYS A 269 41.54 -14.33 12.41
CA LYS A 269 41.17 -13.51 11.25
C LYS A 269 41.50 -12.02 11.48
N ALA A 270 41.12 -11.49 12.63
CA ALA A 270 41.41 -10.11 13.01
C ALA A 270 42.88 -9.79 13.07
N LEU A 271 43.71 -10.67 13.67
CA LEU A 271 45.16 -10.53 13.69
C LEU A 271 45.78 -10.63 12.28
N SER A 272 45.23 -11.45 11.40
CA SER A 272 45.64 -11.52 9.98
C SER A 272 45.40 -10.18 9.26
N GLU A 273 44.23 -9.59 9.45
CA GLU A 273 43.89 -8.31 8.85
C GLU A 273 44.70 -7.17 9.47
N ALA A 274 44.97 -7.19 10.79
CA ALA A 274 45.85 -6.21 11.44
C ALA A 274 47.28 -6.24 10.89
N ARG A 275 47.84 -7.46 10.61
CA ARG A 275 49.15 -7.61 9.94
C ARG A 275 49.16 -7.02 8.53
N LYS A 276 48.06 -7.17 7.77
CA LYS A 276 47.94 -6.57 6.43
C LYS A 276 47.91 -5.04 6.53
N LEU A 277 47.24 -4.49 7.55
CA LEU A 277 47.21 -3.07 7.83
C LEU A 277 48.61 -2.52 8.14
N GLU A 278 49.35 -3.22 9.03
CA GLU A 278 50.74 -2.89 9.37
C GLU A 278 51.67 -2.90 8.15
N ALA A 279 51.50 -3.90 7.26
CA ALA A 279 52.29 -4.08 6.05
C ALA A 279 51.99 -3.04 4.95
N SER A 280 50.74 -2.49 4.92
CA SER A 280 50.30 -1.55 3.88
C SER A 280 50.71 -0.10 4.10
N GLY A 281 51.36 0.23 5.21
CA GLY A 281 51.89 1.58 5.50
C GLY A 281 50.84 2.68 5.72
N GLY A 282 49.59 2.30 5.98
CA GLY A 282 48.56 3.17 6.61
C GLY A 282 47.83 4.21 5.73
N GLN A 283 48.26 4.45 4.49
CA GLN A 283 47.70 5.56 3.67
C GLN A 283 46.88 5.18 2.43
N ASN A 284 46.63 3.91 2.19
CA ASN A 284 45.89 3.43 1.01
C ASN A 284 44.38 3.26 1.32
N HIS A 285 43.53 3.36 0.29
CA HIS A 285 42.09 3.11 0.39
C HIS A 285 41.76 1.76 1.06
N GLU A 286 42.56 0.74 0.80
CA GLU A 286 42.46 -0.59 1.40
C GLU A 286 42.68 -0.55 2.93
N SER A 287 43.58 0.31 3.43
CA SER A 287 43.81 0.48 4.86
C SER A 287 42.58 1.00 5.59
N HIS A 288 41.79 1.89 4.97
CA HIS A 288 40.52 2.37 5.54
C HIS A 288 39.49 1.27 5.64
N ILE A 289 39.41 0.42 4.63
CA ILE A 289 38.47 -0.73 4.64
C ILE A 289 38.84 -1.70 5.77
N ILE A 290 40.15 -1.99 5.93
CA ILE A 290 40.65 -2.88 6.99
C ILE A 290 40.42 -2.27 8.38
N ARG A 291 40.65 -0.98 8.56
CA ARG A 291 40.37 -0.28 9.84
C ARG A 291 38.90 -0.37 10.20
N ASN A 292 38.00 -0.01 9.28
CA ASN A 292 36.55 -0.09 9.50
C ASN A 292 36.08 -1.50 9.86
N TYR A 293 36.70 -2.51 9.26
CA TYR A 293 36.45 -3.90 9.56
C TYR A 293 36.94 -4.30 10.96
N LEU A 294 38.15 -3.94 11.33
CA LEU A 294 38.72 -4.21 12.65
C LEU A 294 37.95 -3.48 13.76
N ASP A 295 37.55 -2.24 13.50
CA ASP A 295 36.72 -1.47 14.43
C ASP A 295 35.34 -2.09 14.61
N LEU A 296 34.76 -2.66 13.55
CA LEU A 296 33.51 -3.41 13.64
C LEU A 296 33.72 -4.65 14.52
N LEU A 297 34.74 -5.47 14.27
CA LEU A 297 35.03 -6.68 15.04
C LEU A 297 35.24 -6.38 16.52
N LEU A 298 35.94 -5.30 16.84
CA LEU A 298 36.21 -4.86 18.20
C LEU A 298 34.98 -4.26 18.89
N ALA A 299 34.06 -3.69 18.12
CA ALA A 299 32.82 -3.10 18.65
C ALA A 299 31.67 -4.11 18.86
N LEU A 300 31.81 -5.32 18.30
CA LEU A 300 30.81 -6.38 18.47
C LEU A 300 30.96 -7.06 19.84
N PRO A 301 29.84 -7.30 20.55
CA PRO A 301 29.85 -8.07 21.79
C PRO A 301 29.92 -9.58 21.50
N TRP A 302 31.05 -10.20 21.83
CA TRP A 302 31.28 -11.63 21.57
C TRP A 302 30.87 -12.54 22.73
N VAL A 303 30.74 -12.01 23.92
CA VAL A 303 30.43 -12.75 25.15
C VAL A 303 29.31 -12.06 25.89
N THR A 304 28.41 -12.82 26.48
CA THR A 304 27.34 -12.29 27.34
C THR A 304 27.91 -11.99 28.72
N GLU A 305 27.90 -10.74 29.11
CA GLU A 305 28.47 -10.29 30.41
C GLU A 305 27.50 -10.49 31.56
N GLU A 306 26.20 -10.33 31.34
CA GLU A 306 25.17 -10.47 32.37
C GLU A 306 24.17 -11.56 32.00
N LYS A 307 24.02 -12.57 32.88
CA LYS A 307 22.89 -13.50 32.78
C LYS A 307 21.69 -12.86 33.46
N THR A 308 20.81 -12.25 32.67
CA THR A 308 19.51 -11.78 33.17
C THR A 308 18.65 -12.97 33.58
N THR A 309 18.31 -13.05 34.88
CA THR A 309 17.34 -14.01 35.38
C THR A 309 15.95 -13.48 35.12
N VAL A 310 15.16 -14.19 34.32
CA VAL A 310 13.76 -13.81 34.02
C VAL A 310 12.93 -13.95 35.29
N ASP A 311 12.40 -12.85 35.82
CA ASP A 311 11.34 -12.90 36.83
C ASP A 311 9.96 -12.80 36.16
N ILE A 312 9.21 -13.91 36.26
CA ILE A 312 7.89 -14.02 35.61
C ILE A 312 6.85 -13.09 36.27
N ALA A 313 6.96 -12.84 37.59
CA ALA A 313 6.04 -11.94 38.28
C ALA A 313 6.31 -10.47 37.89
N GLU A 314 7.58 -10.11 37.80
CA GLU A 314 8.00 -8.78 37.33
C GLU A 314 7.60 -8.56 35.87
N ALA A 315 7.81 -9.58 35.01
CA ALA A 315 7.41 -9.52 33.61
C ALA A 315 5.91 -9.26 33.46
N ARG A 316 5.07 -9.92 34.27
CA ARG A 316 3.63 -9.70 34.28
C ARG A 316 3.28 -8.27 34.71
N THR A 317 3.92 -7.79 35.74
CA THR A 317 3.71 -6.43 36.26
C THR A 317 4.07 -5.36 35.21
N VAL A 318 5.19 -5.53 34.51
CA VAL A 318 5.63 -4.61 33.43
C VAL A 318 4.62 -4.61 32.26
N LEU A 319 4.16 -5.80 31.84
CA LEU A 319 3.17 -5.93 30.78
C LEU A 319 1.82 -5.30 31.16
N ASP A 320 1.38 -5.46 32.41
CA ASP A 320 0.12 -4.90 32.91
C ASP A 320 0.20 -3.37 33.06
N ALA A 321 1.33 -2.86 33.48
CA ALA A 321 1.55 -1.41 33.60
C ALA A 321 1.58 -0.71 32.23
N ASN A 322 2.13 -1.36 31.19
CA ASN A 322 2.33 -0.76 29.89
C ASN A 322 1.18 -1.00 28.91
N HIS A 323 0.37 -2.03 29.11
CA HIS A 323 -0.70 -2.44 28.19
C HIS A 323 -2.00 -2.72 28.91
N THR A 324 -3.02 -1.95 28.58
CA THR A 324 -4.39 -2.12 29.10
C THR A 324 -5.10 -3.25 28.31
N GLY A 325 -5.76 -4.17 28.99
CA GLY A 325 -6.43 -5.32 28.39
C GLY A 325 -5.43 -6.34 27.82
N LEU A 326 -5.82 -7.06 26.79
CA LEU A 326 -4.99 -8.10 26.12
C LEU A 326 -4.58 -9.26 27.03
N GLU A 327 -5.41 -9.67 27.97
CA GLU A 327 -5.07 -10.65 29.01
C GLU A 327 -4.58 -11.98 28.43
N LYS A 328 -5.29 -12.53 27.42
CA LYS A 328 -4.87 -13.77 26.73
C LYS A 328 -3.51 -13.62 26.03
N VAL A 329 -3.22 -12.46 25.45
CA VAL A 329 -1.95 -12.16 24.78
C VAL A 329 -0.81 -12.10 25.80
N LYS A 330 -1.02 -11.38 26.91
CA LYS A 330 -0.06 -11.27 28.01
C LYS A 330 0.22 -12.65 28.62
N GLU A 331 -0.82 -13.44 28.85
CA GLU A 331 -0.68 -14.79 29.37
C GLU A 331 0.18 -15.68 28.47
N ARG A 332 -0.05 -15.68 27.16
CA ARG A 332 0.78 -16.43 26.20
C ARG A 332 2.23 -15.95 26.21
N ILE A 333 2.47 -14.65 26.28
CA ILE A 333 3.83 -14.09 26.40
C ILE A 333 4.49 -14.57 27.68
N VAL A 334 3.78 -14.52 28.82
CA VAL A 334 4.30 -14.97 30.10
C VAL A 334 4.61 -16.49 30.08
N GLN A 335 3.74 -17.29 29.46
CA GLN A 335 3.98 -18.72 29.26
C GLN A 335 5.24 -18.97 28.42
N HIS A 336 5.41 -18.23 27.33
CA HIS A 336 6.60 -18.33 26.49
C HIS A 336 7.88 -17.97 27.27
N LEU A 337 7.87 -16.89 28.05
CA LEU A 337 8.99 -16.48 28.91
C LEU A 337 9.29 -17.52 29.99
N ALA A 338 8.26 -18.20 30.54
CA ALA A 338 8.42 -19.27 31.50
C ALA A 338 9.10 -20.52 30.89
N VAL A 339 8.72 -20.87 29.65
CA VAL A 339 9.39 -21.95 28.91
C VAL A 339 10.86 -21.63 28.66
N MET A 340 11.17 -20.39 28.22
CA MET A 340 12.56 -19.96 28.07
C MET A 340 13.36 -20.07 29.36
N LYS A 341 12.76 -19.68 30.49
CA LYS A 341 13.41 -19.79 31.81
C LYS A 341 13.71 -21.26 32.21
N LEU A 342 12.76 -22.18 31.95
CA LEU A 342 12.87 -23.60 32.34
C LEU A 342 13.89 -24.36 31.48
N LYS A 343 13.89 -24.08 30.18
CA LYS A 343 14.78 -24.79 29.25
C LYS A 343 16.24 -24.46 29.43
N HIS A 344 16.59 -23.36 30.09
CA HIS A 344 17.96 -22.79 30.11
C HIS A 344 18.62 -22.77 28.74
N GLU A 345 17.82 -22.94 27.70
CA GLU A 345 18.28 -23.01 26.33
C GLU A 345 18.54 -21.60 25.80
N LYS A 346 19.60 -21.50 25.06
CA LYS A 346 19.97 -20.28 24.36
C LYS A 346 18.94 -19.92 23.26
N GLN A 347 18.08 -20.87 22.89
CA GLN A 347 17.16 -20.78 21.77
C GLN A 347 15.71 -20.72 22.27
N GLY A 348 15.07 -19.58 22.10
CA GLY A 348 13.61 -19.44 22.24
C GLY A 348 12.94 -19.57 20.88
N SER A 349 11.68 -20.04 20.83
CA SER A 349 10.85 -19.91 19.66
C SER A 349 10.65 -18.42 19.33
N ILE A 350 10.48 -18.12 18.04
CA ILE A 350 10.28 -16.75 17.56
C ILE A 350 8.83 -16.38 17.80
N LEU A 351 8.59 -15.28 18.46
CA LEU A 351 7.22 -14.76 18.61
C LEU A 351 6.81 -13.95 17.39
N LEU A 352 5.68 -14.29 16.78
CA LEU A 352 5.05 -13.47 15.73
C LEU A 352 3.79 -12.81 16.29
N LEU A 353 3.84 -11.49 16.48
CA LEU A 353 2.71 -10.67 16.89
C LEU A 353 1.94 -10.19 15.67
N THR A 354 0.74 -10.71 15.45
CA THR A 354 -0.11 -10.35 14.31
C THR A 354 -1.36 -9.60 14.75
N GLY A 355 -1.90 -8.77 13.88
CA GLY A 355 -3.17 -8.07 14.14
C GLY A 355 -3.25 -6.72 13.45
N PRO A 356 -4.35 -5.99 13.62
CA PRO A 356 -4.58 -4.71 12.97
C PRO A 356 -3.51 -3.67 13.29
N PRO A 357 -3.30 -2.68 12.41
CA PRO A 357 -2.37 -1.60 12.68
C PRO A 357 -2.80 -0.77 13.90
N GLY A 358 -1.80 -0.34 14.70
CA GLY A 358 -2.06 0.49 15.87
C GLY A 358 -2.55 -0.25 17.12
N THR A 359 -2.49 -1.58 17.16
CA THR A 359 -2.83 -2.38 18.34
C THR A 359 -1.68 -2.59 19.32
N GLY A 360 -0.56 -1.89 19.12
CA GLY A 360 0.54 -1.92 20.10
C GLY A 360 1.55 -3.06 19.92
N LYS A 361 1.59 -3.76 18.78
CA LYS A 361 2.53 -4.87 18.50
C LYS A 361 3.99 -4.52 18.82
N THR A 362 4.47 -3.42 18.28
CA THR A 362 5.86 -2.97 18.46
C THR A 362 6.14 -2.51 19.89
N SER A 363 5.17 -1.86 20.56
CA SER A 363 5.31 -1.46 21.97
C SER A 363 5.28 -2.68 22.91
N LEU A 364 4.50 -3.69 22.57
CA LEU A 364 4.47 -4.95 23.34
C LEU A 364 5.85 -5.64 23.29
N GLY A 365 6.49 -5.67 22.09
CA GLY A 365 7.84 -6.18 21.95
C GLY A 365 8.87 -5.40 22.80
N LYS A 366 8.72 -4.05 22.90
CA LYS A 366 9.55 -3.24 23.79
C LYS A 366 9.30 -3.60 25.26
N SER A 367 8.05 -3.75 25.68
CA SER A 367 7.72 -4.14 27.06
C SER A 367 8.24 -5.53 27.42
N ILE A 368 8.31 -6.46 26.45
CA ILE A 368 8.98 -7.76 26.66
C ILE A 368 10.48 -7.57 26.91
N ALA A 369 11.15 -6.69 26.16
CA ALA A 369 12.55 -6.39 26.37
C ALA A 369 12.80 -5.77 27.75
N ASP A 370 11.96 -4.81 28.14
CA ASP A 370 12.01 -4.14 29.45
C ASP A 370 11.76 -5.17 30.58
N ALA A 371 10.79 -6.07 30.44
CA ALA A 371 10.50 -7.15 31.38
C ALA A 371 11.63 -8.17 31.53
N LEU A 372 12.42 -8.35 30.49
CA LEU A 372 13.61 -9.21 30.50
C LEU A 372 14.88 -8.49 30.99
N GLY A 373 14.83 -7.18 31.19
CA GLY A 373 16.01 -6.36 31.47
C GLY A 373 17.03 -6.36 30.33
N ARG A 374 16.59 -6.64 29.06
CA ARG A 374 17.46 -6.74 27.90
C ARG A 374 17.39 -5.50 27.03
N LYS A 375 18.48 -5.20 26.32
CA LYS A 375 18.51 -4.10 25.35
C LYS A 375 17.55 -4.40 24.19
N TYR A 376 16.86 -3.35 23.74
CA TYR A 376 15.88 -3.39 22.66
C TYR A 376 16.47 -2.88 21.35
N VAL A 377 16.28 -3.62 20.28
CA VAL A 377 16.67 -3.21 18.91
C VAL A 377 15.49 -3.41 17.98
N ARG A 378 15.11 -2.38 17.25
CA ARG A 378 14.07 -2.43 16.23
C ARG A 378 14.67 -2.36 14.83
N ILE A 379 14.25 -3.30 13.97
CA ILE A 379 14.59 -3.34 12.55
C ILE A 379 13.28 -3.36 11.76
N SER A 380 13.04 -2.32 10.95
CA SER A 380 11.91 -2.34 10.01
C SER A 380 12.30 -3.12 8.76
N LEU A 381 11.51 -4.13 8.42
CA LEU A 381 11.66 -4.96 7.22
C LEU A 381 10.72 -4.50 6.09
N GLY A 382 9.84 -3.54 6.37
CA GLY A 382 8.94 -3.00 5.36
C GLY A 382 9.71 -2.30 4.23
N GLY A 383 9.57 -2.84 3.01
CA GLY A 383 10.23 -2.31 1.83
C GLY A 383 11.62 -2.87 1.53
N VAL A 384 12.12 -3.80 2.34
CA VAL A 384 13.36 -4.53 2.07
C VAL A 384 13.13 -5.46 0.88
N ARG A 385 14.01 -5.37 -0.13
CA ARG A 385 13.94 -6.14 -1.37
C ARG A 385 15.23 -6.89 -1.68
N ASP A 386 16.33 -6.53 -1.03
CA ASP A 386 17.66 -7.08 -1.25
C ASP A 386 18.09 -7.89 -0.01
N GLU A 387 18.52 -9.12 -0.25
CA GLU A 387 19.10 -10.01 0.76
C GLU A 387 20.31 -9.35 1.45
N ALA A 388 21.08 -8.54 0.72
CA ALA A 388 22.24 -7.85 1.23
C ALA A 388 21.92 -6.85 2.35
N GLU A 389 20.69 -6.34 2.45
CA GLU A 389 20.30 -5.52 3.59
C GLU A 389 20.29 -6.31 4.91
N ILE A 390 20.05 -7.62 4.86
CA ILE A 390 20.03 -8.50 6.05
C ILE A 390 21.40 -9.09 6.32
N ARG A 391 22.05 -9.65 5.26
CA ARG A 391 23.34 -10.35 5.33
C ARG A 391 24.57 -9.47 5.08
N GLY A 392 24.39 -8.18 4.73
CA GLY A 392 25.50 -7.31 4.37
C GLY A 392 26.04 -7.52 2.96
N HIS A 393 26.83 -6.58 2.50
CA HIS A 393 27.53 -6.61 1.22
C HIS A 393 28.96 -7.12 1.41
N ARG A 394 29.50 -7.82 0.40
CA ARG A 394 30.90 -8.20 0.41
C ARG A 394 31.81 -6.97 0.53
N ARG A 395 32.77 -6.99 1.45
CA ARG A 395 33.69 -5.88 1.78
C ARG A 395 34.47 -5.30 0.58
N THR A 396 34.58 -6.05 -0.51
CA THR A 396 35.27 -5.65 -1.73
C THR A 396 34.52 -4.61 -2.57
N TYR A 397 33.22 -4.40 -2.30
CA TYR A 397 32.43 -3.39 -3.01
C TYR A 397 32.59 -2.02 -2.39
N VAL A 398 32.66 -0.99 -3.24
CA VAL A 398 32.65 0.41 -2.76
C VAL A 398 31.33 0.72 -2.05
N GLY A 399 31.42 1.21 -0.80
CA GLY A 399 30.22 1.47 -0.01
C GLY A 399 29.60 0.25 0.69
N ALA A 400 30.30 -0.88 0.72
CA ALA A 400 29.85 -2.07 1.44
C ALA A 400 29.57 -1.77 2.92
N LEU A 401 28.47 -2.29 3.43
CA LEU A 401 28.05 -2.17 4.82
C LEU A 401 27.67 -3.55 5.37
N PRO A 402 27.90 -3.79 6.67
CA PRO A 402 27.39 -4.98 7.34
C PRO A 402 25.85 -4.99 7.33
N GLY A 403 25.26 -6.19 7.39
CA GLY A 403 23.81 -6.37 7.41
C GLY A 403 23.14 -5.71 8.61
N ARG A 404 21.85 -5.45 8.51
CA ARG A 404 21.06 -4.78 9.55
C ARG A 404 21.09 -5.54 10.89
N ILE A 405 21.24 -6.87 10.86
CA ILE A 405 21.34 -7.70 12.07
C ILE A 405 22.63 -7.38 12.81
N ILE A 406 23.78 -7.47 12.16
CA ILE A 406 25.09 -7.16 12.76
C ILE A 406 25.18 -5.69 13.20
N GLN A 407 24.65 -4.77 12.41
CA GLN A 407 24.56 -3.36 12.82
C GLN A 407 23.68 -3.18 14.08
N GLY A 408 22.61 -3.95 14.18
CA GLY A 408 21.72 -3.97 15.34
C GLY A 408 22.44 -4.46 16.61
N ILE A 409 23.16 -5.57 16.51
CA ILE A 409 24.00 -6.11 17.60
C ILE A 409 25.04 -5.07 18.04
N ARG A 410 25.76 -4.46 17.10
CA ARG A 410 26.74 -3.40 17.40
C ARG A 410 26.10 -2.23 18.16
N ARG A 411 24.90 -1.77 17.74
CA ARG A 411 24.19 -0.67 18.43
C ARG A 411 23.69 -1.06 19.80
N ALA A 412 23.28 -2.30 20.00
CA ALA A 412 22.87 -2.82 21.30
C ALA A 412 24.02 -2.89 22.28
N GLY A 413 25.25 -3.20 21.80
CA GLY A 413 26.43 -3.39 22.64
C GLY A 413 26.39 -4.62 23.54
N VAL A 414 25.38 -5.47 23.39
CA VAL A 414 25.18 -6.72 24.15
C VAL A 414 24.89 -7.87 23.20
N LYS A 415 25.29 -9.10 23.58
CA LYS A 415 25.13 -10.30 22.75
C LYS A 415 23.69 -10.83 22.76
N ASN A 416 22.90 -10.52 23.80
CA ASN A 416 21.59 -11.06 24.08
C ASN A 416 20.44 -10.03 24.00
N PRO A 417 20.39 -9.11 23.01
CA PRO A 417 19.33 -8.15 22.91
C PRO A 417 18.00 -8.82 22.49
N VAL A 418 16.90 -8.08 22.63
CA VAL A 418 15.61 -8.39 21.99
C VAL A 418 15.51 -7.65 20.67
N PHE A 419 15.38 -8.38 19.57
CA PHE A 419 15.20 -7.83 18.24
C PHE A 419 13.72 -7.81 17.85
N ILE A 420 13.21 -6.64 17.49
CA ILE A 420 11.89 -6.53 16.87
C ILE A 420 12.06 -6.41 15.36
N LEU A 421 11.61 -7.43 14.65
CA LEU A 421 11.52 -7.47 13.20
C LEU A 421 10.14 -6.96 12.78
N ASP A 422 10.07 -5.66 12.47
CA ASP A 422 8.79 -4.99 12.25
C ASP A 422 8.35 -5.09 10.78
N GLU A 423 7.07 -5.36 10.55
CA GLU A 423 6.43 -5.45 9.22
C GLU A 423 7.00 -6.57 8.34
N VAL A 424 7.14 -7.80 8.88
CA VAL A 424 7.61 -8.98 8.10
C VAL A 424 6.64 -9.37 6.97
N ASP A 425 5.37 -8.98 7.06
CA ASP A 425 4.35 -9.17 6.03
C ASP A 425 4.56 -8.31 4.77
N LYS A 426 5.46 -7.34 4.85
CA LYS A 426 5.81 -6.44 3.73
C LYS A 426 7.15 -6.77 3.06
N LEU A 427 7.71 -7.92 3.35
CA LEU A 427 8.86 -8.44 2.62
C LEU A 427 8.44 -8.77 1.19
N ALA A 428 9.23 -8.31 0.23
CA ALA A 428 8.99 -8.59 -1.18
C ALA A 428 10.20 -9.31 -1.78
N SER A 429 9.97 -10.45 -2.42
CA SER A 429 10.97 -11.08 -3.27
C SER A 429 11.17 -10.24 -4.54
N SER A 430 12.41 -10.09 -4.99
CA SER A 430 12.76 -9.37 -6.20
C SER A 430 13.81 -10.15 -7.01
N SER A 431 14.07 -9.71 -8.23
CA SER A 431 15.19 -10.24 -9.03
C SER A 431 16.58 -10.04 -8.39
N MET A 432 16.68 -9.20 -7.37
CA MET A 432 17.91 -8.91 -6.65
C MET A 432 18.17 -9.80 -5.43
N GLY A 433 17.25 -10.71 -5.10
CA GLY A 433 17.39 -11.64 -3.98
C GLY A 433 16.07 -11.91 -3.27
N ASP A 434 16.12 -12.85 -2.34
CA ASP A 434 15.00 -13.21 -1.46
C ASP A 434 15.35 -12.93 0.01
N PRO A 435 14.93 -11.77 0.54
CA PRO A 435 15.13 -11.41 1.95
C PRO A 435 14.54 -12.40 2.94
N ALA A 436 13.48 -13.13 2.53
CA ALA A 436 12.86 -14.13 3.37
C ALA A 436 13.80 -15.33 3.62
N SER A 437 14.54 -15.75 2.60
CA SER A 437 15.57 -16.80 2.74
C SER A 437 16.71 -16.39 3.67
N ALA A 438 17.16 -15.11 3.60
CA ALA A 438 18.17 -14.60 4.53
C ALA A 438 17.65 -14.57 5.97
N LEU A 439 16.37 -14.24 6.18
CA LEU A 439 15.75 -14.29 7.52
C LEU A 439 15.60 -15.70 8.04
N LEU A 440 15.38 -16.71 7.19
CA LEU A 440 15.34 -18.10 7.63
C LEU A 440 16.64 -18.51 8.34
N GLU A 441 17.82 -18.13 7.79
CA GLU A 441 19.09 -18.43 8.44
C GLU A 441 19.26 -17.69 9.79
N VAL A 442 18.82 -16.44 9.86
CA VAL A 442 18.86 -15.65 11.11
C VAL A 442 17.95 -16.25 12.18
N LEU A 443 16.79 -16.74 11.77
CA LEU A 443 15.73 -17.17 12.68
C LEU A 443 15.77 -18.67 12.98
N ASP A 444 16.45 -19.47 12.16
CA ASP A 444 16.54 -20.91 12.36
C ASP A 444 17.49 -21.22 13.55
N PRO A 445 16.99 -21.82 14.62
CA PRO A 445 17.81 -22.18 15.77
C PRO A 445 19.00 -23.11 15.44
N GLU A 446 18.90 -23.92 14.39
CA GLU A 446 19.97 -24.82 13.96
C GLU A 446 21.11 -24.09 13.23
N GLN A 447 20.82 -22.95 12.60
CA GLN A 447 21.74 -22.20 11.75
C GLN A 447 22.22 -20.89 12.39
N ASN A 448 21.42 -20.27 13.25
CA ASN A 448 21.68 -18.91 13.78
C ASN A 448 22.90 -18.82 14.67
N SER A 449 23.38 -19.96 15.23
CA SER A 449 24.63 -20.01 16.01
C SER A 449 25.88 -19.77 15.16
N THR A 450 25.75 -19.93 13.83
CA THR A 450 26.83 -19.75 12.84
C THR A 450 26.44 -18.77 11.75
N PHE A 451 25.63 -17.78 12.07
CA PHE A 451 25.16 -16.78 11.11
C PHE A 451 26.34 -16.10 10.41
N SER A 452 26.31 -16.09 9.09
CA SER A 452 27.37 -15.53 8.25
C SER A 452 26.91 -14.24 7.55
N ASP A 453 27.39 -13.11 8.05
CA ASP A 453 27.27 -11.83 7.37
C ASP A 453 28.38 -11.68 6.33
N HIS A 454 28.03 -11.27 5.10
CA HIS A 454 28.98 -11.16 3.99
C HIS A 454 30.05 -10.08 4.20
N TYR A 455 29.78 -9.05 4.98
CA TYR A 455 30.76 -8.06 5.34
C TYR A 455 31.68 -8.55 6.45
N LEU A 456 31.11 -9.26 7.43
CA LEU A 456 31.84 -9.75 8.60
C LEU A 456 32.79 -10.91 8.24
N GLU A 457 32.41 -11.78 7.30
CA GLU A 457 33.17 -12.94 6.81
C GLU A 457 33.63 -13.91 7.93
N VAL A 458 33.07 -13.81 9.10
CA VAL A 458 33.27 -14.72 10.23
C VAL A 458 31.90 -15.05 10.83
N PRO A 459 31.71 -16.28 11.36
CA PRO A 459 30.43 -16.63 11.94
C PRO A 459 30.17 -15.81 13.21
N TYR A 460 28.92 -15.37 13.38
CA TYR A 460 28.45 -14.71 14.58
C TYR A 460 27.30 -15.52 15.20
N ASP A 461 27.43 -15.79 16.49
CA ASP A 461 26.43 -16.56 17.23
C ASP A 461 25.24 -15.69 17.68
N LEU A 462 24.08 -15.87 17.05
CA LEU A 462 22.82 -15.20 17.35
C LEU A 462 21.90 -15.99 18.29
N SER A 463 22.35 -17.14 18.82
CA SER A 463 21.50 -18.06 19.61
C SER A 463 20.99 -17.45 20.92
N GLU A 464 21.61 -16.39 21.43
CA GLU A 464 21.16 -15.71 22.65
C GLU A 464 20.20 -14.53 22.37
N VAL A 465 19.98 -14.19 21.10
CA VAL A 465 19.08 -13.12 20.67
C VAL A 465 17.64 -13.60 20.74
N LEU A 466 16.76 -12.82 21.35
CA LEU A 466 15.33 -13.06 21.26
C LEU A 466 14.74 -12.30 20.09
N PHE A 467 14.24 -13.02 19.10
CA PHE A 467 13.57 -12.41 17.95
C PHE A 467 12.05 -12.36 18.17
N ILE A 468 11.47 -11.18 17.96
CA ILE A 468 10.03 -10.94 17.96
C ILE A 468 9.68 -10.30 16.61
N ALA A 469 8.84 -10.97 15.83
CA ALA A 469 8.36 -10.45 14.56
C ALA A 469 7.00 -9.76 14.73
N THR A 470 6.71 -8.76 13.93
CA THR A 470 5.38 -8.14 13.86
C THR A 470 4.84 -8.16 12.44
N ALA A 471 3.55 -8.40 12.29
CA ALA A 471 2.86 -8.40 11.01
C ALA A 471 1.43 -7.83 11.15
N ASN A 472 0.85 -7.32 10.09
CA ASN A 472 -0.57 -6.99 10.06
C ASN A 472 -1.42 -8.17 9.57
N THR A 473 -0.86 -9.01 8.71
CA THR A 473 -1.47 -10.23 8.18
C THR A 473 -0.44 -11.34 8.06
N THR A 474 -0.88 -12.58 8.15
CA THR A 474 -0.05 -13.76 7.90
C THR A 474 -0.05 -14.20 6.43
N ALA A 475 -1.02 -13.73 5.63
CA ALA A 475 -1.27 -14.19 4.27
C ALA A 475 -0.10 -13.96 3.29
N THR A 476 0.73 -12.95 3.54
CA THR A 476 1.87 -12.60 2.68
C THR A 476 3.21 -13.13 3.20
N ILE A 477 3.22 -13.76 4.38
CA ILE A 477 4.43 -14.32 4.97
C ILE A 477 4.67 -15.69 4.35
N PRO A 478 5.89 -15.98 3.81
CA PRO A 478 6.21 -17.30 3.30
C PRO A 478 6.02 -18.41 4.35
N ALA A 479 5.40 -19.52 3.94
CA ALA A 479 5.10 -20.63 4.83
C ALA A 479 6.32 -21.15 5.63
N PRO A 480 7.53 -21.29 5.06
CA PRO A 480 8.71 -21.72 5.81
C PRO A 480 9.11 -20.79 6.95
N LEU A 481 8.84 -19.49 6.83
CA LEU A 481 9.05 -18.53 7.93
C LEU A 481 7.97 -18.68 9.00
N LEU A 482 6.73 -18.84 8.57
CA LEU A 482 5.58 -18.94 9.46
C LEU A 482 5.66 -20.20 10.34
N ASP A 483 6.11 -21.32 9.77
CA ASP A 483 6.28 -22.60 10.49
C ASP A 483 7.30 -22.54 11.66
N ARG A 484 8.19 -21.55 11.64
CA ARG A 484 9.20 -21.34 12.71
C ARG A 484 8.77 -20.33 13.77
N MET A 485 7.59 -19.74 13.60
CA MET A 485 7.10 -18.67 14.47
C MET A 485 5.92 -19.14 15.31
N GLU A 486 5.91 -18.77 16.58
CA GLU A 486 4.76 -18.91 17.44
C GLU A 486 3.82 -17.72 17.24
N LEU A 487 2.64 -17.99 16.68
CA LEU A 487 1.67 -16.96 16.34
C LEU A 487 0.89 -16.49 17.58
N ILE A 488 0.94 -15.20 17.86
CA ILE A 488 0.10 -14.53 18.86
C ILE A 488 -0.73 -13.46 18.16
N GLU A 489 -2.03 -13.69 18.06
CA GLU A 489 -2.97 -12.75 17.48
C GLU A 489 -3.34 -11.67 18.50
N ILE A 490 -3.14 -10.41 18.10
CA ILE A 490 -3.52 -9.23 18.88
C ILE A 490 -4.79 -8.65 18.28
N PRO A 491 -5.91 -8.77 18.97
CA PRO A 491 -7.18 -8.28 18.46
C PRO A 491 -7.25 -6.74 18.51
N GLY A 492 -8.26 -6.20 17.82
CA GLY A 492 -8.62 -4.78 17.97
C GLY A 492 -9.16 -4.46 19.34
N TYR A 493 -9.06 -3.18 19.72
CA TYR A 493 -9.58 -2.69 21.02
C TYR A 493 -11.05 -2.33 20.96
N THR A 494 -11.74 -2.59 22.07
CA THR A 494 -13.10 -2.09 22.34
C THR A 494 -13.09 -0.58 22.62
N ARG A 495 -14.25 0.05 22.65
CA ARG A 495 -14.38 1.48 23.02
C ARG A 495 -13.86 1.76 24.43
N ASN A 496 -14.16 0.88 25.38
CA ASN A 496 -13.76 1.03 26.78
C ASN A 496 -12.24 0.84 26.93
N GLU A 497 -11.66 -0.13 26.24
CA GLU A 497 -10.20 -0.31 26.20
C GLU A 497 -9.52 0.92 25.57
N LYS A 498 -10.01 1.42 24.42
CA LYS A 498 -9.49 2.65 23.79
C LYS A 498 -9.57 3.86 24.72
N PHE A 499 -10.67 4.00 25.44
CA PHE A 499 -10.83 5.06 26.43
C PHE A 499 -9.79 4.98 27.55
N SER A 500 -9.61 3.78 28.13
CA SER A 500 -8.60 3.53 29.16
C SER A 500 -7.18 3.76 28.64
N ILE A 501 -6.85 3.29 27.42
CA ILE A 501 -5.57 3.52 26.75
C ILE A 501 -5.34 5.02 26.48
N ALA A 502 -6.38 5.72 26.06
CA ALA A 502 -6.31 7.16 25.83
C ALA A 502 -5.91 7.93 27.09
N LYS A 503 -6.57 7.63 28.22
CA LYS A 503 -6.33 8.32 29.48
C LYS A 503 -5.00 7.93 30.16
N ASN A 504 -4.71 6.64 30.20
CA ASN A 504 -3.59 6.11 30.98
C ASN A 504 -2.25 6.19 30.23
N HIS A 505 -2.26 6.12 28.90
CA HIS A 505 -1.03 6.02 28.12
C HIS A 505 -0.90 7.12 27.05
N LEU A 506 -1.94 7.33 26.20
CA LEU A 506 -1.77 8.22 25.06
C LEU A 506 -1.75 9.70 25.47
N LEU A 507 -2.63 10.11 26.36
CA LEU A 507 -2.72 11.51 26.76
C LEU A 507 -1.46 11.96 27.50
N PRO A 508 -0.93 11.23 28.52
CA PRO A 508 0.33 11.58 29.18
C PRO A 508 1.49 11.67 28.20
N SER A 509 1.68 10.64 27.34
CA SER A 509 2.73 10.65 26.34
C SER A 509 2.59 11.81 25.33
N THR A 510 1.34 12.14 24.95
CA THR A 510 1.07 13.23 24.01
C THR A 510 1.38 14.60 24.65
N LEU A 511 1.08 14.79 25.91
CA LEU A 511 1.42 16.03 26.65
C LEU A 511 2.94 16.21 26.70
N GLU A 512 3.69 15.18 27.07
CA GLU A 512 5.15 15.19 27.09
C GLU A 512 5.76 15.48 25.72
N GLU A 513 5.28 14.79 24.67
CA GLU A 513 5.75 15.00 23.28
C GLU A 513 5.50 16.43 22.78
N HIS A 514 4.52 17.14 23.32
CA HIS A 514 4.17 18.53 22.95
C HIS A 514 4.64 19.59 23.94
N GLY A 515 5.44 19.21 24.96
CA GLY A 515 5.97 20.14 25.96
C GLY A 515 4.92 20.77 26.85
N LEU A 516 3.81 20.10 27.08
CA LEU A 516 2.74 20.52 27.98
C LEU A 516 2.91 19.84 29.33
N ASP A 517 2.89 20.64 30.39
CA ASP A 517 2.93 20.12 31.76
C ASP A 517 1.68 19.26 32.06
N PRO A 518 1.81 18.23 32.90
CA PRO A 518 0.66 17.51 33.41
C PRO A 518 -0.35 18.48 34.06
N GLY A 519 -1.60 18.47 33.61
CA GLY A 519 -2.63 19.39 34.05
C GLY A 519 -2.76 20.70 33.27
N SER A 520 -1.90 20.98 32.27
CA SER A 520 -2.09 22.13 31.36
C SER A 520 -3.27 21.96 30.40
N LEU A 521 -3.59 20.71 30.05
CA LEU A 521 -4.71 20.32 29.20
C LEU A 521 -5.51 19.23 29.87
N VAL A 522 -6.82 19.43 29.97
CA VAL A 522 -7.78 18.44 30.44
C VAL A 522 -8.80 18.19 29.34
N ILE A 523 -8.94 16.93 28.93
CA ILE A 523 -9.98 16.51 27.97
C ILE A 523 -11.04 15.77 28.80
N GLU A 524 -12.27 16.27 28.78
CA GLU A 524 -13.39 15.65 29.51
C GLU A 524 -13.66 14.22 28.95
N ASP A 525 -14.18 13.34 29.79
CA ASP A 525 -14.41 11.93 29.45
C ASP A 525 -15.38 11.78 28.27
N GLU A 526 -16.41 12.61 28.20
CA GLU A 526 -17.38 12.69 27.12
C GLU A 526 -16.68 13.09 25.81
N ALA A 527 -15.75 14.04 25.86
CA ALA A 527 -14.97 14.44 24.69
C ALA A 527 -14.06 13.30 24.22
N VAL A 528 -13.39 12.57 25.11
CA VAL A 528 -12.57 11.40 24.73
C VAL A 528 -13.44 10.31 24.09
N ARG A 529 -14.62 10.03 24.63
CA ARG A 529 -15.57 9.06 24.05
C ARG A 529 -16.06 9.52 22.68
N ALA A 530 -16.40 10.80 22.52
CA ALA A 530 -16.80 11.37 21.24
C ALA A 530 -15.66 11.28 20.18
N ILE A 531 -14.39 11.51 20.58
CA ILE A 531 -13.25 11.34 19.70
C ILE A 531 -13.15 9.89 19.19
N ILE A 532 -13.27 8.92 20.09
CA ILE A 532 -13.20 7.50 19.75
C ILE A 532 -14.33 7.10 18.80
N GLU A 533 -15.53 7.60 19.01
CA GLU A 533 -16.73 7.20 18.27
C GLU A 533 -16.91 7.90 16.94
N ARG A 534 -16.61 9.21 16.87
CA ARG A 534 -16.96 10.04 15.72
C ARG A 534 -15.77 10.50 14.89
N TYR A 535 -14.55 10.55 15.50
CA TYR A 535 -13.36 11.09 14.84
C TYR A 535 -12.31 10.02 14.52
N THR A 536 -12.55 8.75 14.91
CA THR A 536 -11.63 7.65 14.61
C THR A 536 -12.37 6.42 14.09
N ARG A 537 -11.83 5.80 13.01
CA ARG A 537 -12.34 4.55 12.44
C ARG A 537 -11.15 3.60 12.28
N GLU A 538 -10.85 2.88 13.36
CA GLU A 538 -9.71 1.96 13.39
C GLU A 538 -9.92 0.87 14.45
N ALA A 539 -9.25 -0.29 14.25
CA ALA A 539 -9.21 -1.34 15.26
C ALA A 539 -8.24 -1.02 16.40
N GLY A 540 -7.15 -0.31 16.12
CA GLY A 540 -6.16 0.12 17.11
C GLY A 540 -6.41 1.52 17.67
N VAL A 541 -5.31 2.21 18.05
CA VAL A 541 -5.32 3.55 18.66
C VAL A 541 -4.40 4.57 17.97
N ARG A 542 -3.96 4.28 16.73
CA ARG A 542 -3.01 5.14 16.01
C ARG A 542 -3.63 6.46 15.58
N TRP A 543 -4.87 6.42 15.07
CA TRP A 543 -5.63 7.63 14.73
C TRP A 543 -6.06 8.38 15.96
N LEU A 544 -6.46 7.66 17.02
CA LEU A 544 -6.80 8.25 18.30
C LEU A 544 -5.61 9.08 18.84
N LYS A 545 -4.39 8.53 18.83
CA LYS A 545 -3.17 9.29 19.19
C LYS A 545 -3.00 10.53 18.31
N LYS A 546 -3.26 10.44 17.00
CA LYS A 546 -3.18 11.60 16.10
C LYS A 546 -4.21 12.68 16.44
N GLN A 547 -5.44 12.32 16.80
CA GLN A 547 -6.46 13.30 17.21
C GLN A 547 -6.11 13.95 18.54
N LEU A 548 -5.64 13.19 19.52
CA LEU A 548 -5.14 13.75 20.78
C LEU A 548 -3.97 14.70 20.55
N ALA A 549 -3.03 14.36 19.66
CA ALA A 549 -1.92 15.23 19.28
C ALA A 549 -2.39 16.52 18.58
N ARG A 550 -3.50 16.50 17.81
CA ARG A 550 -4.10 17.73 17.25
C ARG A 550 -4.65 18.63 18.35
N ILE A 551 -5.32 18.05 19.32
CA ILE A 551 -5.84 18.78 20.49
C ILE A 551 -4.69 19.37 21.30
N ALA A 552 -3.61 18.60 21.54
CA ALA A 552 -2.44 19.08 22.25
C ALA A 552 -1.78 20.26 21.54
N ARG A 553 -1.63 20.21 20.21
CA ARG A 553 -1.12 21.35 19.40
C ARG A 553 -2.00 22.58 19.51
N TYR A 554 -3.33 22.42 19.41
CA TYR A 554 -4.28 23.50 19.61
C TYR A 554 -4.11 24.13 21.00
N ALA A 555 -4.02 23.28 22.03
CA ALA A 555 -3.79 23.75 23.39
C ALA A 555 -2.46 24.49 23.54
N SER A 556 -1.37 23.96 22.98
CA SER A 556 -0.06 24.63 22.99
C SER A 556 -0.12 26.00 22.34
N GLU A 557 -0.78 26.14 21.19
CA GLU A 557 -0.96 27.44 20.51
C GLU A 557 -1.72 28.43 21.39
N LYS A 558 -2.85 28.02 21.98
CA LYS A 558 -3.66 28.90 22.82
C LYS A 558 -2.97 29.32 24.13
N ILE A 559 -2.20 28.44 24.72
CA ILE A 559 -1.43 28.70 25.93
C ILE A 559 -0.26 29.65 25.63
N VAL A 560 0.50 29.40 24.57
CA VAL A 560 1.65 30.23 24.19
C VAL A 560 1.21 31.62 23.72
N SER A 561 0.09 31.73 23.01
CA SER A 561 -0.50 32.99 22.57
C SER A 561 -1.16 33.80 23.70
N GLY A 562 -1.27 33.23 24.90
CA GLY A 562 -1.92 33.88 26.04
C GLY A 562 -3.45 34.02 25.90
N THR A 563 -4.05 33.32 24.93
CA THR A 563 -5.50 33.39 24.66
C THR A 563 -6.32 32.42 25.52
N ALA A 564 -5.66 31.50 26.24
CA ALA A 564 -6.29 30.59 27.16
C ALA A 564 -5.52 30.49 28.48
N SER A 565 -6.25 30.36 29.61
CA SER A 565 -5.67 30.07 30.92
C SER A 565 -5.39 28.56 31.09
N LYS A 566 -4.39 28.21 31.91
CA LYS A 566 -4.16 26.82 32.33
C LYS A 566 -5.07 26.49 33.54
N PRO A 567 -5.70 25.29 33.56
CA PRO A 567 -5.79 24.29 32.49
C PRO A 567 -6.76 24.66 31.36
N LEU A 568 -6.40 24.34 30.12
CA LEU A 568 -7.37 24.38 29.02
C LEU A 568 -8.26 23.13 29.11
N VAL A 569 -9.56 23.32 29.30
CA VAL A 569 -10.51 22.22 29.34
C VAL A 569 -11.16 22.06 27.97
N VAL A 570 -11.01 20.90 27.36
CA VAL A 570 -11.62 20.56 26.06
C VAL A 570 -12.89 19.74 26.32
N ARG A 571 -14.03 20.27 25.86
CA ARG A 571 -15.35 19.65 25.90
C ARG A 571 -15.77 19.12 24.55
N GLU A 572 -16.78 18.26 24.51
CA GLU A 572 -17.30 17.66 23.28
C GLU A 572 -17.67 18.73 22.24
N GLU A 573 -18.32 19.81 22.63
CA GLU A 573 -18.76 20.91 21.74
C GLU A 573 -17.59 21.61 21.02
N MET A 574 -16.39 21.54 21.56
CA MET A 574 -15.19 22.13 20.96
C MET A 574 -14.54 21.27 19.90
N LEU A 575 -14.88 19.98 19.82
CA LEU A 575 -14.22 19.01 18.94
C LEU A 575 -14.40 19.36 17.48
N ASP A 576 -15.55 19.82 17.06
CA ASP A 576 -15.80 20.23 15.66
C ASP A 576 -14.88 21.40 15.24
N THR A 577 -14.66 22.37 16.16
CA THR A 577 -13.74 23.49 15.91
C THR A 577 -12.28 23.02 15.84
N ILE A 578 -11.86 22.07 16.69
CA ILE A 578 -10.45 21.64 16.81
C ILE A 578 -10.10 20.56 15.79
N LEU A 579 -10.98 19.57 15.63
CA LEU A 579 -10.74 18.40 14.79
C LEU A 579 -11.42 18.48 13.43
N GLY A 580 -12.36 19.43 13.24
CA GLY A 580 -13.17 19.56 12.04
C GLY A 580 -14.33 18.57 12.01
N ARG A 581 -14.85 18.28 10.80
CA ARG A 581 -16.04 17.44 10.65
C ARG A 581 -15.80 16.01 11.15
N GLU A 582 -16.83 15.42 11.73
CA GLU A 582 -16.87 14.02 12.12
C GLU A 582 -16.55 13.11 10.92
N VAL A 583 -15.64 12.19 11.12
CA VAL A 583 -15.18 11.24 10.08
C VAL A 583 -16.13 10.04 10.00
N VAL A 584 -16.68 9.65 11.12
CA VAL A 584 -17.60 8.51 11.24
C VAL A 584 -19.02 9.06 11.37
N ARG A 585 -19.77 9.04 10.28
CA ARG A 585 -21.21 8.99 10.45
C ARG A 585 -21.51 7.58 10.96
N LEU A 586 -22.04 7.49 12.18
CA LEU A 586 -22.56 6.22 12.66
C LEU A 586 -23.53 5.72 11.60
N ASP A 587 -23.18 4.63 10.92
CA ASP A 587 -24.14 3.87 10.13
C ASP A 587 -25.11 3.28 11.15
N ALA A 588 -26.02 4.13 11.65
CA ALA A 588 -27.09 3.70 12.54
C ALA A 588 -27.93 2.70 11.77
N ALA A 589 -28.26 1.59 12.40
CA ALA A 589 -29.24 0.66 11.84
C ALA A 589 -30.46 1.47 11.37
N ARG A 590 -30.94 1.17 10.15
CA ARG A 590 -32.14 1.81 9.60
C ARG A 590 -33.26 1.70 10.63
N GLN A 591 -34.16 2.66 10.66
CA GLN A 591 -35.27 2.66 11.63
C GLN A 591 -36.49 1.87 11.15
N GLU A 592 -36.58 1.60 9.87
CA GLU A 592 -37.74 0.93 9.25
C GLU A 592 -37.33 -0.38 8.56
N ALA A 593 -38.17 -1.39 8.73
CA ALA A 593 -38.07 -2.68 8.05
C ALA A 593 -38.55 -2.54 6.59
N VAL A 594 -37.62 -2.67 5.65
CA VAL A 594 -37.93 -2.60 4.20
C VAL A 594 -37.69 -3.98 3.59
N PRO A 595 -38.68 -4.53 2.84
CA PRO A 595 -38.48 -5.79 2.12
C PRO A 595 -37.27 -5.72 1.17
N GLY A 596 -36.45 -6.76 1.16
CA GLY A 596 -35.25 -6.82 0.35
C GLY A 596 -34.01 -6.18 0.98
N VAL A 597 -34.12 -5.59 2.18
CA VAL A 597 -33.00 -4.95 2.87
C VAL A 597 -32.63 -5.73 4.12
N VAL A 598 -31.36 -6.12 4.22
CA VAL A 598 -30.82 -6.92 5.33
C VAL A 598 -29.47 -6.36 5.79
N THR A 599 -29.21 -6.43 7.08
CA THR A 599 -27.92 -6.08 7.66
C THR A 599 -27.04 -7.30 7.81
N GLY A 600 -25.94 -7.34 7.07
CA GLY A 600 -24.85 -8.30 7.23
C GLY A 600 -23.73 -7.75 8.09
N LEU A 601 -22.78 -8.61 8.43
CA LEU A 601 -21.56 -8.28 9.16
C LEU A 601 -20.32 -8.62 8.33
N ALA A 602 -19.43 -7.67 8.18
CA ALA A 602 -18.16 -7.84 7.50
C ALA A 602 -16.98 -7.63 8.43
N TRP A 603 -15.87 -8.26 8.11
CA TRP A 603 -14.58 -8.02 8.74
C TRP A 603 -13.66 -7.31 7.75
N THR A 604 -12.92 -6.31 8.23
CA THR A 604 -11.94 -5.56 7.45
C THR A 604 -10.64 -5.43 8.25
N PRO A 605 -9.50 -5.12 7.62
CA PRO A 605 -8.24 -4.89 8.33
C PRO A 605 -8.30 -3.76 9.37
N VAL A 606 -9.32 -2.90 9.30
CA VAL A 606 -9.53 -1.81 10.28
C VAL A 606 -10.57 -2.16 11.35
N GLY A 607 -11.11 -3.37 11.31
CA GLY A 607 -12.10 -3.88 12.27
C GLY A 607 -13.36 -4.40 11.60
N GLY A 608 -14.37 -4.75 12.42
CA GLY A 608 -15.67 -5.15 11.89
C GLY A 608 -16.50 -3.94 11.42
N GLU A 609 -17.39 -4.18 10.45
CA GLU A 609 -18.34 -3.22 9.90
C GLU A 609 -19.70 -3.86 9.67
N ILE A 610 -20.78 -3.06 9.76
CA ILE A 610 -22.08 -3.48 9.26
C ILE A 610 -22.14 -3.31 7.74
N LEU A 611 -22.85 -4.20 7.09
CA LEU A 611 -22.99 -4.24 5.64
C LEU A 611 -24.48 -4.28 5.28
N PHE A 612 -24.96 -3.27 4.60
CA PHE A 612 -26.32 -3.29 4.07
C PHE A 612 -26.36 -4.06 2.76
N ILE A 613 -27.30 -4.97 2.63
CA ILE A 613 -27.59 -5.70 1.40
C ILE A 613 -28.98 -5.28 0.96
N GLU A 614 -29.10 -4.70 -0.22
CA GLU A 614 -30.32 -4.19 -0.78
C GLU A 614 -30.67 -4.97 -2.03
N GLY A 615 -31.84 -5.58 -2.05
CA GLY A 615 -32.38 -6.29 -3.20
C GLY A 615 -33.59 -5.58 -3.76
N THR A 616 -33.69 -5.52 -5.09
CA THR A 616 -34.89 -5.09 -5.80
C THR A 616 -35.17 -6.03 -6.94
N SER A 617 -36.43 -6.08 -7.35
CA SER A 617 -36.88 -6.89 -8.50
C SER A 617 -37.56 -6.02 -9.54
N MET A 618 -37.42 -6.39 -10.80
CA MET A 618 -38.02 -5.71 -11.95
C MET A 618 -38.42 -6.74 -13.00
N PRO A 619 -39.36 -6.41 -13.89
CA PRO A 619 -39.71 -7.28 -15.04
C PRO A 619 -38.44 -7.56 -15.87
N GLY A 620 -38.21 -8.83 -16.21
CA GLY A 620 -36.99 -9.21 -16.90
C GLY A 620 -37.01 -10.64 -17.45
N LYS A 621 -35.85 -11.30 -17.45
CA LYS A 621 -35.60 -12.63 -17.98
C LYS A 621 -35.00 -13.60 -16.97
N GLY A 622 -35.13 -13.32 -15.69
CA GLY A 622 -34.57 -14.12 -14.61
C GLY A 622 -33.07 -13.86 -14.34
N THR A 623 -32.58 -12.71 -14.72
CA THR A 623 -31.15 -12.35 -14.54
C THR A 623 -30.89 -11.86 -13.14
N LEU A 624 -29.72 -12.23 -12.55
CA LEU A 624 -29.19 -11.68 -11.31
C LEU A 624 -28.12 -10.63 -11.62
N THR A 625 -28.37 -9.39 -11.23
CA THR A 625 -27.41 -8.29 -11.34
C THR A 625 -26.81 -8.00 -9.98
N LEU A 626 -25.49 -7.85 -9.91
CA LEU A 626 -24.75 -7.60 -8.68
C LEU A 626 -23.93 -6.31 -8.81
N THR A 627 -24.05 -5.41 -7.84
CA THR A 627 -23.30 -4.14 -7.80
C THR A 627 -22.76 -3.85 -6.40
N GLY A 628 -21.72 -2.99 -6.27
CA GLY A 628 -21.11 -2.61 -4.99
C GLY A 628 -19.66 -3.05 -4.83
N GLN A 629 -18.93 -3.25 -5.95
CA GLN A 629 -17.53 -3.74 -5.97
C GLN A 629 -17.36 -5.07 -5.21
N LEU A 630 -18.18 -6.06 -5.57
CA LEU A 630 -18.12 -7.40 -5.01
C LEU A 630 -17.00 -8.20 -5.65
N GLY A 631 -16.16 -8.82 -4.85
CA GLY A 631 -15.16 -9.80 -5.28
C GLY A 631 -15.80 -11.10 -5.76
N ASP A 632 -15.00 -12.00 -6.30
CA ASP A 632 -15.52 -13.21 -6.97
C ASP A 632 -16.15 -14.18 -6.00
N VAL A 633 -15.62 -14.35 -4.79
CA VAL A 633 -16.20 -15.21 -3.75
C VAL A 633 -17.58 -14.70 -3.31
N MET A 634 -17.73 -13.40 -3.17
CA MET A 634 -19.03 -12.82 -2.81
C MET A 634 -20.07 -12.90 -3.93
N LYS A 635 -19.65 -12.80 -5.21
CA LYS A 635 -20.52 -13.03 -6.38
C LYS A 635 -20.99 -14.49 -6.45
N GLU A 636 -20.08 -15.44 -6.17
CA GLU A 636 -20.42 -16.85 -6.06
C GLU A 636 -21.44 -17.09 -4.94
N SER A 637 -21.22 -16.52 -3.76
CA SER A 637 -22.17 -16.59 -2.64
C SER A 637 -23.56 -16.04 -2.99
N ALA A 638 -23.63 -14.94 -3.74
CA ALA A 638 -24.89 -14.38 -4.23
C ALA A 638 -25.58 -15.32 -5.25
N THR A 639 -24.80 -15.99 -6.10
CA THR A 639 -25.32 -16.96 -7.07
C THR A 639 -25.88 -18.21 -6.38
N ILE A 640 -25.17 -18.71 -5.34
CA ILE A 640 -25.64 -19.80 -4.47
C ILE A 640 -26.94 -19.39 -3.79
N SER A 641 -27.00 -18.17 -3.21
CA SER A 641 -28.20 -17.62 -2.55
C SER A 641 -29.40 -17.56 -3.49
N MET A 642 -29.20 -17.12 -4.74
CA MET A 642 -30.27 -17.09 -5.74
C MET A 642 -30.75 -18.49 -6.16
N SER A 643 -29.82 -19.44 -6.28
CA SER A 643 -30.13 -20.83 -6.59
C SER A 643 -30.98 -21.48 -5.48
N LEU A 644 -30.61 -21.23 -4.22
CA LEU A 644 -31.38 -21.68 -3.06
C LEU A 644 -32.74 -21.00 -2.97
N ALA A 645 -32.85 -19.69 -3.21
CA ALA A 645 -34.10 -18.96 -3.23
C ALA A 645 -35.05 -19.55 -4.30
N ARG A 646 -34.56 -19.81 -5.51
CA ARG A 646 -35.33 -20.48 -6.56
C ARG A 646 -35.78 -21.88 -6.18
N SER A 647 -34.92 -22.67 -5.55
CA SER A 647 -35.26 -24.06 -5.22
C SER A 647 -36.17 -24.21 -4.00
N ARG A 648 -36.05 -23.30 -3.01
CA ARG A 648 -36.74 -23.42 -1.72
C ARG A 648 -37.98 -22.54 -1.60
N LEU A 649 -38.00 -21.37 -2.28
CA LEU A 649 -39.07 -20.38 -2.14
C LEU A 649 -40.08 -20.37 -3.30
N ALA A 650 -39.79 -21.04 -4.41
CA ALA A 650 -40.65 -21.00 -5.60
C ALA A 650 -42.11 -21.42 -5.34
N HIS A 651 -42.37 -22.28 -4.38
CA HIS A 651 -43.74 -22.77 -4.05
C HIS A 651 -44.45 -21.93 -2.98
N LEU A 652 -43.74 -21.04 -2.29
CA LEU A 652 -44.32 -20.16 -1.26
C LEU A 652 -44.87 -18.86 -1.84
N THR A 653 -44.51 -18.53 -3.08
CA THR A 653 -44.73 -17.21 -3.64
C THR A 653 -45.62 -17.30 -4.88
N ALA A 654 -46.94 -17.26 -4.67
CA ALA A 654 -47.93 -17.19 -5.76
C ALA A 654 -47.83 -15.89 -6.61
N GLY A 655 -46.95 -14.95 -6.25
CA GLY A 655 -46.83 -13.63 -6.88
C GLY A 655 -45.44 -13.27 -7.43
N PHE A 656 -44.40 -14.09 -7.23
CA PHE A 656 -43.06 -13.79 -7.72
C PHE A 656 -42.64 -14.80 -8.79
N ASP A 657 -42.50 -14.32 -10.03
CA ASP A 657 -42.05 -15.16 -11.16
C ASP A 657 -40.54 -15.03 -11.37
N PHE A 658 -39.77 -16.03 -10.98
CA PHE A 658 -38.33 -16.10 -11.14
C PHE A 658 -37.84 -16.08 -12.60
N ILE A 659 -38.70 -16.40 -13.55
CA ILE A 659 -38.36 -16.42 -14.98
C ILE A 659 -38.60 -15.05 -15.61
N ALA A 660 -39.69 -14.40 -15.21
CA ALA A 660 -40.11 -13.10 -15.74
C ALA A 660 -39.61 -11.90 -14.90
N SER A 661 -38.79 -12.14 -13.86
CA SER A 661 -38.28 -11.07 -12.99
C SER A 661 -36.76 -11.11 -12.92
N ASP A 662 -36.12 -10.00 -13.24
CA ASP A 662 -34.72 -9.78 -12.94
C ASP A 662 -34.56 -9.31 -11.47
N VAL A 663 -33.54 -9.77 -10.82
CA VAL A 663 -33.20 -9.36 -9.44
C VAL A 663 -31.88 -8.61 -9.45
N HIS A 664 -31.87 -7.45 -8.80
CA HIS A 664 -30.64 -6.66 -8.60
C HIS A 664 -30.33 -6.60 -7.12
N ILE A 665 -29.15 -7.09 -6.74
CA ILE A 665 -28.56 -6.92 -5.40
C ILE A 665 -27.50 -5.86 -5.45
N HIS A 666 -27.65 -4.88 -4.59
CA HIS A 666 -26.67 -3.81 -4.36
C HIS A 666 -26.14 -3.85 -2.96
N VAL A 667 -24.80 -3.73 -2.80
CA VAL A 667 -24.17 -3.57 -1.52
C VAL A 667 -23.50 -2.20 -1.48
N PRO A 668 -24.11 -1.21 -0.75
CA PRO A 668 -23.62 0.16 -0.67
C PRO A 668 -22.16 0.28 -0.24
N SER A 669 -21.59 1.51 -0.31
CA SER A 669 -20.18 1.81 -0.08
C SER A 669 -19.26 1.27 -1.19
N GLY A 670 -19.58 1.61 -2.46
CA GLY A 670 -18.82 1.17 -3.64
C GLY A 670 -17.35 1.62 -3.72
N ALA A 671 -16.88 2.48 -2.83
CA ALA A 671 -15.47 2.86 -2.74
C ALA A 671 -14.59 1.78 -2.07
N THR A 672 -15.19 0.81 -1.37
CA THR A 672 -14.48 -0.25 -0.66
C THR A 672 -14.77 -1.60 -1.33
N PRO A 673 -13.76 -2.30 -1.88
CA PRO A 673 -13.94 -3.66 -2.36
C PRO A 673 -14.41 -4.59 -1.24
N LYS A 674 -15.37 -5.47 -1.54
CA LYS A 674 -15.96 -6.42 -0.60
C LYS A 674 -15.85 -7.82 -1.15
N ASP A 675 -15.24 -8.73 -0.40
CA ASP A 675 -15.14 -10.14 -0.80
C ASP A 675 -15.28 -11.07 0.40
N GLY A 676 -15.65 -12.30 0.12
CA GLY A 676 -15.77 -13.36 1.11
C GLY A 676 -17.15 -14.05 1.15
N PRO A 677 -17.19 -15.31 1.64
CA PRO A 677 -18.40 -16.13 1.66
C PRO A 677 -19.34 -15.78 2.83
N SER A 678 -18.88 -15.01 3.82
CA SER A 678 -19.55 -14.78 5.12
C SER A 678 -20.86 -13.97 5.04
N ALA A 679 -21.19 -13.40 3.88
CA ALA A 679 -22.45 -12.70 3.62
C ALA A 679 -23.57 -13.64 3.11
N GLY A 680 -23.33 -14.94 2.97
CA GLY A 680 -24.25 -15.89 2.37
C GLY A 680 -25.64 -15.86 3.00
N ILE A 681 -25.76 -16.00 4.32
CA ILE A 681 -27.07 -15.96 4.98
C ILE A 681 -27.77 -14.62 4.79
N ALA A 682 -27.03 -13.52 4.77
CA ALA A 682 -27.62 -12.19 4.62
C ALA A 682 -28.10 -11.95 3.17
N LEU A 683 -27.34 -12.41 2.16
CA LEU A 683 -27.74 -12.38 0.76
C LEU A 683 -29.00 -13.23 0.51
N PHE A 684 -29.04 -14.46 1.06
CA PHE A 684 -30.19 -15.32 0.96
C PHE A 684 -31.43 -14.72 1.66
N THR A 685 -31.24 -14.17 2.86
CA THR A 685 -32.32 -13.54 3.60
C THR A 685 -32.85 -12.29 2.90
N ALA A 686 -31.99 -11.48 2.28
CA ALA A 686 -32.42 -10.34 1.46
C ALA A 686 -33.27 -10.77 0.28
N LEU A 687 -32.89 -11.84 -0.42
CA LEU A 687 -33.68 -12.43 -1.50
C LEU A 687 -35.02 -12.97 -0.98
N ALA A 688 -35.00 -13.69 0.14
CA ALA A 688 -36.23 -14.23 0.73
C ALA A 688 -37.19 -13.11 1.19
N SER A 689 -36.65 -12.07 1.81
CA SER A 689 -37.38 -10.87 2.22
C SER A 689 -38.03 -10.17 1.02
N LEU A 690 -37.25 -9.98 -0.07
CA LEU A 690 -37.72 -9.37 -1.31
C LEU A 690 -38.87 -10.18 -1.94
N ILE A 691 -38.67 -11.50 -2.07
CA ILE A 691 -39.61 -12.42 -2.75
C ILE A 691 -40.91 -12.56 -1.96
N THR A 692 -40.83 -12.58 -0.63
CA THR A 692 -41.99 -12.74 0.26
C THR A 692 -42.68 -11.43 0.60
N GLY A 693 -42.06 -10.29 0.32
CA GLY A 693 -42.52 -8.96 0.70
C GLY A 693 -42.46 -8.66 2.20
N LYS A 694 -41.80 -9.53 3.00
CA LYS A 694 -41.63 -9.33 4.44
C LYS A 694 -40.34 -8.57 4.74
N GLY A 695 -40.43 -7.47 5.47
CA GLY A 695 -39.23 -6.71 5.92
C GLY A 695 -38.53 -7.40 7.08
N VAL A 696 -37.20 -7.27 7.11
CA VAL A 696 -36.36 -7.74 8.22
C VAL A 696 -36.17 -6.61 9.22
N ASP A 697 -36.25 -6.92 10.54
CA ASP A 697 -35.97 -5.93 11.58
C ASP A 697 -34.55 -5.36 11.43
N PRO A 698 -34.39 -4.05 11.25
CA PRO A 698 -33.08 -3.40 11.11
C PRO A 698 -32.11 -3.63 12.28
N LYS A 699 -32.63 -4.01 13.45
CA LYS A 699 -31.84 -4.33 14.65
C LYS A 699 -31.30 -5.76 14.66
N ILE A 700 -31.56 -6.51 13.60
CA ILE A 700 -31.02 -7.85 13.38
C ILE A 700 -29.88 -7.77 12.39
N ALA A 701 -28.73 -8.31 12.75
CA ALA A 701 -27.62 -8.54 11.80
C ALA A 701 -27.26 -10.02 11.74
N MET A 702 -26.63 -10.42 10.65
CA MET A 702 -26.28 -11.81 10.43
C MET A 702 -24.97 -11.99 9.69
N THR A 703 -24.29 -13.11 9.95
CA THR A 703 -23.12 -13.54 9.20
C THR A 703 -23.07 -15.07 9.18
N GLY A 704 -22.67 -15.63 8.05
CA GLY A 704 -22.54 -17.08 7.86
C GLY A 704 -22.40 -17.38 6.38
N GLU A 705 -21.61 -18.40 6.05
CA GLU A 705 -21.52 -18.95 4.72
C GLU A 705 -22.67 -19.96 4.51
N ILE A 706 -23.15 -20.10 3.29
CA ILE A 706 -24.20 -21.05 2.96
C ILE A 706 -23.77 -22.01 1.86
N THR A 707 -24.24 -23.26 1.96
CA THR A 707 -24.04 -24.27 0.94
C THR A 707 -25.28 -24.42 0.06
N LEU A 708 -25.17 -25.06 -1.10
CA LEU A 708 -26.33 -25.40 -1.97
C LEU A 708 -27.34 -26.34 -1.30
N SER A 709 -26.95 -27.05 -0.25
CA SER A 709 -27.86 -27.86 0.57
C SER A 709 -28.64 -27.06 1.60
N GLY A 710 -28.29 -25.77 1.82
CA GLY A 710 -28.91 -24.90 2.81
C GLY A 710 -28.29 -24.98 4.20
N VAL A 711 -27.13 -25.61 4.34
CA VAL A 711 -26.38 -25.65 5.60
C VAL A 711 -25.63 -24.33 5.78
N VAL A 712 -25.62 -23.83 7.01
CA VAL A 712 -24.89 -22.62 7.40
C VAL A 712 -23.54 -23.03 7.98
N LEU A 713 -22.47 -22.56 7.38
CA LEU A 713 -21.09 -22.87 7.77
C LEU A 713 -20.45 -21.75 8.60
N PRO A 714 -19.49 -22.10 9.47
CA PRO A 714 -18.80 -21.14 10.34
C PRO A 714 -17.96 -20.14 9.53
N VAL A 715 -17.75 -18.96 10.10
CA VAL A 715 -17.01 -17.85 9.47
C VAL A 715 -16.04 -17.21 10.46
N GLY A 716 -15.00 -16.58 9.95
CA GLY A 716 -13.99 -15.89 10.77
C GLY A 716 -14.39 -14.48 11.20
N GLY A 717 -13.60 -13.89 12.12
CA GLY A 717 -13.71 -12.51 12.57
C GLY A 717 -14.96 -12.22 13.42
N ILE A 718 -15.44 -13.21 14.18
CA ILE A 718 -16.68 -13.09 14.96
C ILE A 718 -16.59 -11.95 15.99
N ARG A 719 -15.47 -11.86 16.71
CA ARG A 719 -15.27 -10.80 17.71
C ARG A 719 -15.45 -9.40 17.10
N GLU A 720 -14.77 -9.11 16.00
CA GLU A 720 -14.82 -7.82 15.32
C GLU A 720 -16.21 -7.54 14.76
N LYS A 721 -16.88 -8.54 14.19
CA LYS A 721 -18.23 -8.46 13.67
C LYS A 721 -19.24 -8.14 14.76
N VAL A 722 -19.16 -8.79 15.91
CA VAL A 722 -20.02 -8.55 17.07
C VAL A 722 -19.80 -7.14 17.63
N LEU A 723 -18.54 -6.70 17.76
CA LEU A 723 -18.21 -5.37 18.22
C LEU A 723 -18.73 -4.29 17.26
N ALA A 724 -18.73 -4.55 15.95
CA ALA A 724 -19.28 -3.64 14.96
C ALA A 724 -20.81 -3.56 15.06
N ALA A 725 -21.48 -4.70 15.19
CA ALA A 725 -22.91 -4.77 15.38
C ALA A 725 -23.35 -4.01 16.63
N HIS A 726 -22.68 -4.23 17.74
CA HIS A 726 -22.93 -3.52 19.00
C HIS A 726 -22.79 -1.99 18.84
N ARG A 727 -21.72 -1.52 18.19
CA ARG A 727 -21.50 -0.09 17.91
C ARG A 727 -22.61 0.54 17.09
N SER A 728 -23.19 -0.23 16.16
CA SER A 728 -24.25 0.24 15.25
C SER A 728 -25.65 0.12 15.84
N GLY A 729 -25.77 -0.27 17.13
CA GLY A 729 -27.06 -0.39 17.81
C GLY A 729 -27.84 -1.65 17.48
N ILE A 730 -27.22 -2.65 16.89
CA ILE A 730 -27.79 -3.98 16.65
C ILE A 730 -28.03 -4.66 18.00
N ARG A 731 -29.17 -5.33 18.14
CA ARG A 731 -29.57 -6.03 19.37
C ARG A 731 -29.68 -7.54 19.22
N THR A 732 -29.74 -8.03 18.00
CA THR A 732 -29.81 -9.47 17.72
C THR A 732 -28.83 -9.83 16.61
N ILE A 733 -28.01 -10.84 16.84
CA ILE A 733 -27.06 -11.34 15.85
C ILE A 733 -27.31 -12.83 15.59
N LEU A 734 -27.50 -13.16 14.31
CA LEU A 734 -27.54 -14.55 13.86
C LEU A 734 -26.12 -15.01 13.51
N LEU A 735 -25.72 -16.14 14.10
CA LEU A 735 -24.41 -16.75 13.90
C LEU A 735 -24.56 -18.24 13.57
N PRO A 736 -23.63 -18.80 12.79
CA PRO A 736 -23.52 -20.25 12.67
C PRO A 736 -23.30 -20.90 14.04
N LYS A 737 -23.91 -22.05 14.29
CA LYS A 737 -23.84 -22.74 15.59
C LYS A 737 -22.41 -23.06 15.98
N GLU A 738 -21.56 -23.41 15.02
CA GLU A 738 -20.16 -23.73 15.27
C GLU A 738 -19.33 -22.54 15.77
N ASN A 739 -19.72 -21.29 15.43
CA ASN A 739 -19.09 -20.07 15.92
C ASN A 739 -19.43 -19.72 17.38
N ARG A 740 -20.19 -20.56 18.08
CA ARG A 740 -20.52 -20.31 19.51
C ARG A 740 -19.28 -20.21 20.38
N ARG A 741 -18.22 -20.96 20.05
CA ARG A 741 -16.95 -20.93 20.78
C ARG A 741 -16.20 -19.61 20.60
N ASP A 742 -16.34 -18.95 19.47
CA ASP A 742 -15.65 -17.71 19.17
C ASP A 742 -16.19 -16.52 19.97
N LEU A 743 -17.34 -16.69 20.64
CA LEU A 743 -17.88 -15.69 21.58
C LEU A 743 -17.08 -15.59 22.87
N GLU A 744 -16.24 -16.58 23.21
CA GLU A 744 -15.35 -16.53 24.38
C GLU A 744 -14.31 -15.39 24.27
N ASP A 745 -14.09 -14.86 23.06
CA ASP A 745 -13.21 -13.71 22.79
C ASP A 745 -13.93 -12.36 22.85
N VAL A 746 -15.27 -12.35 22.99
CA VAL A 746 -16.08 -11.14 23.07
C VAL A 746 -16.20 -10.70 24.54
N PRO A 747 -16.03 -9.40 24.86
CA PRO A 747 -16.17 -8.90 26.22
C PRO A 747 -17.56 -9.15 26.80
N GLU A 748 -17.63 -9.41 28.12
CA GLU A 748 -18.86 -9.75 28.82
C GLU A 748 -19.91 -8.63 28.79
N ASP A 749 -19.50 -7.37 28.83
CA ASP A 749 -20.38 -6.22 28.70
C ASP A 749 -21.15 -6.22 27.38
N VAL A 750 -20.46 -6.54 26.27
CA VAL A 750 -21.06 -6.67 24.94
C VAL A 750 -21.96 -7.90 24.83
N LEU A 751 -21.53 -9.03 25.39
CA LEU A 751 -22.33 -10.27 25.42
C LEU A 751 -23.66 -10.09 26.14
N SER A 752 -23.69 -9.30 27.20
CA SER A 752 -24.90 -9.04 27.99
C SER A 752 -25.93 -8.18 27.26
N GLU A 753 -25.52 -7.35 26.31
CA GLU A 753 -26.39 -6.41 25.60
C GLU A 753 -26.93 -6.94 24.27
N ILE A 754 -26.41 -8.08 23.76
CA ILE A 754 -26.78 -8.65 22.46
C ILE A 754 -27.43 -10.02 22.63
N ARG A 755 -28.54 -10.24 21.97
CA ARG A 755 -29.16 -11.57 21.81
C ARG A 755 -28.47 -12.31 20.67
N PHE A 756 -27.88 -13.46 20.96
CA PHE A 756 -27.28 -14.33 19.95
C PHE A 756 -28.25 -15.45 19.56
N VAL A 757 -28.46 -15.62 18.24
CA VAL A 757 -29.26 -16.71 17.70
C VAL A 757 -28.33 -17.60 16.86
N PHE A 758 -28.22 -18.86 17.26
CA PHE A 758 -27.37 -19.84 16.58
C PHE A 758 -28.19 -20.65 15.59
N VAL A 759 -27.71 -20.71 14.35
CA VAL A 759 -28.41 -21.36 13.24
C VAL A 759 -27.52 -22.39 12.56
N GLU A 760 -28.10 -23.49 12.10
CA GLU A 760 -27.45 -24.57 11.35
C GLU A 760 -27.92 -24.58 9.89
N THR A 761 -29.15 -24.10 9.63
CA THR A 761 -29.77 -24.15 8.29
C THR A 761 -30.44 -22.83 7.92
N ILE A 762 -30.65 -22.63 6.62
CA ILE A 762 -31.38 -21.47 6.09
C ILE A 762 -32.85 -21.44 6.53
N GLU A 763 -33.44 -22.60 6.77
CA GLU A 763 -34.82 -22.74 7.27
C GLU A 763 -34.95 -22.13 8.68
N GLU A 764 -33.95 -22.35 9.52
CA GLU A 764 -33.89 -21.75 10.87
C GLU A 764 -33.74 -20.23 10.78
N VAL A 765 -32.89 -19.72 9.86
CA VAL A 765 -32.74 -18.29 9.61
C VAL A 765 -34.08 -17.67 9.20
N LEU A 766 -34.79 -18.26 8.24
CA LEU A 766 -36.08 -17.73 7.77
C LEU A 766 -37.15 -17.73 8.85
N ARG A 767 -37.17 -18.76 9.71
CA ARG A 767 -38.09 -18.83 10.83
C ARG A 767 -37.86 -17.73 11.85
N GLU A 768 -36.61 -17.47 12.20
CA GLU A 768 -36.22 -16.45 13.20
C GLU A 768 -36.39 -15.02 12.67
N VAL A 769 -36.13 -14.76 11.42
CA VAL A 769 -36.02 -13.41 10.86
C VAL A 769 -37.30 -12.98 10.12
N LEU A 770 -37.94 -13.89 9.39
CA LEU A 770 -39.09 -13.58 8.56
C LEU A 770 -40.38 -14.30 9.01
N GLU A 771 -40.30 -15.10 10.08
CA GLU A 771 -41.42 -15.95 10.56
C GLU A 771 -41.99 -16.82 9.42
N ILE A 772 -41.09 -17.44 8.64
CA ILE A 772 -41.41 -18.36 7.56
C ILE A 772 -40.97 -19.76 7.93
N ASP A 773 -41.93 -20.70 8.04
CA ASP A 773 -41.62 -22.10 8.25
C ASP A 773 -41.70 -22.86 6.90
N LEU A 774 -40.53 -23.23 6.38
CA LEU A 774 -40.44 -24.02 5.14
C LEU A 774 -40.79 -25.49 5.35
N GLY A 775 -40.97 -25.97 6.58
CA GLY A 775 -41.06 -27.37 6.88
C GLY A 775 -39.79 -28.11 6.48
N ARG A 776 -39.61 -29.37 6.88
CA ARG A 776 -38.57 -30.24 6.30
C ARG A 776 -39.09 -30.75 4.96
N THR A 777 -39.03 -29.95 3.90
CA THR A 777 -39.36 -30.37 2.58
C THR A 777 -38.21 -31.20 1.99
N PRO A 778 -38.39 -32.49 1.70
CA PRO A 778 -37.40 -33.25 0.95
C PRO A 778 -37.27 -32.58 -0.44
N VAL A 779 -36.06 -32.53 -0.95
CA VAL A 779 -35.79 -32.06 -2.33
C VAL A 779 -36.53 -32.99 -3.27
N LEU A 780 -37.71 -32.56 -3.68
CA LEU A 780 -38.46 -33.26 -4.75
C LEU A 780 -37.77 -32.90 -6.07
N TYR A 781 -36.88 -33.77 -6.52
CA TYR A 781 -36.55 -33.78 -7.93
C TYR A 781 -37.86 -34.02 -8.67
N PRO A 782 -38.28 -33.18 -9.64
CA PRO A 782 -39.41 -33.47 -10.44
C PRO A 782 -39.14 -34.81 -11.14
N ALA A 783 -39.87 -35.84 -10.77
CA ALA A 783 -39.83 -37.12 -11.45
C ALA A 783 -40.11 -36.86 -12.93
N ARG A 784 -39.12 -37.00 -13.77
CA ARG A 784 -39.30 -37.03 -15.23
C ARG A 784 -40.00 -38.30 -15.61
N ASN A 785 -41.31 -38.37 -15.40
CA ASN A 785 -42.16 -39.31 -16.06
C ASN A 785 -42.55 -38.74 -17.42
N ARG A 786 -41.63 -38.80 -18.38
CA ARG A 786 -41.99 -38.93 -19.79
C ARG A 786 -41.77 -40.37 -20.15
N VAL A 787 -42.83 -41.16 -19.96
CA VAL A 787 -43.00 -42.39 -20.71
C VAL A 787 -43.23 -41.97 -22.17
N ILE A 788 -42.24 -42.21 -23.01
CA ILE A 788 -42.38 -42.14 -24.47
C ILE A 788 -43.05 -43.45 -24.82
N PRO A 789 -44.26 -43.43 -25.42
CA PRO A 789 -44.82 -44.66 -25.94
C PRO A 789 -43.94 -45.12 -27.10
N VAL A 790 -43.42 -46.34 -27.00
CA VAL A 790 -42.84 -47.06 -28.15
C VAL A 790 -44.02 -47.52 -28.95
N GLU A 791 -44.39 -46.78 -30.00
CA GLU A 791 -45.22 -47.36 -31.07
C GLU A 791 -44.36 -48.19 -32.03
N ASN A 792 -44.83 -49.35 -32.28
CA ASN A 792 -44.27 -50.42 -33.07
C ASN A 792 -43.67 -49.98 -34.42
N ILE A 793 -42.56 -50.59 -34.77
CA ILE A 793 -42.23 -51.12 -36.05
C ILE A 793 -41.66 -52.51 -35.86
#